data_bb638554a5fd3cbddb489889c7b2261f
#
_entry.id   bb638554a5fd3cbddb489889c7b2261f
#
_cell.length_a   1.000
_cell.length_b   1.000
_cell.length_c   1.000
_cell.angle_alpha   90.00
_cell.angle_beta   90.00
_cell.angle_gamma   90.00
#
_symmetry.space_group_name_H-M   'P 1'
#
loop_
_entity.id
_entity.type
_entity.pdbx_description
1 polymer ?
#
loop_
_entity_poly.entity_id
_entity_poly.type
_entity_poly.pdbx_seq_one_letter_code
_entity_poly.pdbx_strand_id
1 'polypeptide(L)'
;MKHPLYIALLSTLLFPVSSSAQTAYDYTRLQRERLNRGTVAFRTSHDSVCVQWRYLETDPLDVSFEVLRDKKVIARRNATEPTFLMDYNPATSSTTYTVRPVYASGHTPKGLKTKEIALLTTSWTLPANAPIGYLDIPLTPPEIPSSSPLSGGDDNAVAPVFYTPNDATMADLDGDGQLEIVLKWDPSNSKDNSHSGLTAPTILEALSLDGTSLWRINLGRNIRSGAHYTPFIVADLDGDGCAELLVRTSDGTIDGTGTVLGDPDADHRRHPDTTPYQANNNPGEQFRGPGWPNNMDMKARRGGFIHKGPEWVTCFEGRTGRAVSTVDYIPERGELRAWGDNYANRSDRFLAACGYLDGQHLSAIFCRGYYTRTGITAYDFDGKDLSVRWAFDTNTPEWASYAGQGNHNLRVGDVDGDGCDEITYGSMALDHDGTGLYNTGFGHGDALHLTAFFPPTPLSSSVGDGTAIAPNSLQLWDCHENKRDGSDLRDARTGKVLFQILSNKDVGRCMAADIDPTNPGLEMWSSASGGICNVQGEVIDSTARIPINFGIWWDGDLLREFLDHETVSKYIPKSSMSPNYGNPSNTESEESLTGTPFDFSNSHAHANLIIFEGCAFNNGTKSNPALCADVLGDWREEVLTRTADNRHLRLYITPIPTKYRFHTFLSEPVYRHSLVMQNVGYNQPTNVGFYFGAELEGSGLLFRGWQFSTKK
;
A
#
# COMPACT_ATOMS: atom_id res chain seq x y z
N MET A 1 38.91 -28.82 68.59
CA MET A 1 37.90 -27.84 68.23
C MET A 1 37.58 -28.04 66.77
N LYS A 2 36.39 -28.59 66.48
CA LYS A 2 35.98 -28.95 65.11
C LYS A 2 35.13 -27.80 64.59
N HIS A 3 35.53 -27.20 63.44
CA HIS A 3 34.67 -26.25 62.72
C HIS A 3 33.83 -27.01 61.70
N PRO A 4 32.53 -26.74 61.59
CA PRO A 4 31.69 -27.31 60.55
C PRO A 4 31.77 -26.43 59.27
N LEU A 5 31.96 -27.12 58.13
CA LEU A 5 31.95 -26.58 56.80
C LEU A 5 30.46 -26.43 56.39
N TYR A 6 30.02 -25.17 56.15
CA TYR A 6 28.72 -24.91 55.50
C TYR A 6 28.85 -24.98 54.00
N ILE A 7 28.27 -25.98 53.37
CA ILE A 7 28.10 -26.06 51.91
C ILE A 7 26.76 -25.33 51.61
N ALA A 8 26.88 -24.14 50.99
CA ALA A 8 25.72 -23.45 50.43
C ALA A 8 25.32 -24.11 49.08
N LEU A 9 24.19 -24.79 49.07
CA LEU A 9 23.55 -25.26 47.85
C LEU A 9 22.94 -24.03 47.15
N LEU A 10 23.55 -23.62 46.02
CA LEU A 10 22.94 -22.66 45.07
C LEU A 10 21.90 -23.45 44.23
N SER A 11 20.64 -23.37 44.58
CA SER A 11 19.56 -23.84 43.70
C SER A 11 19.37 -22.83 42.58
N THR A 12 19.90 -23.12 41.42
CA THR A 12 19.52 -22.45 40.15
C THR A 12 18.06 -22.80 39.86
N LEU A 13 17.18 -21.86 40.11
CA LEU A 13 15.82 -21.87 39.59
C LEU A 13 15.91 -21.65 38.07
N LEU A 14 15.93 -22.75 37.33
CA LEU A 14 15.62 -22.75 35.89
C LEU A 14 14.13 -22.42 35.78
N PHE A 15 13.81 -21.15 35.53
CA PHE A 15 12.52 -20.80 34.96
C PHE A 15 12.46 -21.42 33.58
N PRO A 16 11.43 -22.21 33.25
CA PRO A 16 11.20 -22.59 31.88
C PRO A 16 10.89 -21.28 31.12
N VAL A 17 11.78 -20.87 30.22
CA VAL A 17 11.44 -19.94 29.16
C VAL A 17 10.43 -20.71 28.32
N SER A 18 9.14 -20.48 28.57
CA SER A 18 8.11 -20.87 27.64
C SER A 18 8.40 -20.08 26.37
N SER A 19 9.00 -20.69 25.37
CA SER A 19 8.89 -20.21 23.99
C SER A 19 7.39 -20.24 23.68
N SER A 20 6.69 -19.15 23.87
CA SER A 20 5.39 -18.97 23.24
C SER A 20 5.67 -19.08 21.75
N ALA A 21 5.26 -20.22 21.15
CA ALA A 21 5.13 -20.28 19.71
C ALA A 21 4.24 -19.10 19.35
N GLN A 22 4.74 -18.19 18.50
CA GLN A 22 3.97 -17.10 17.96
C GLN A 22 2.70 -17.70 17.37
N THR A 23 1.55 -17.36 17.89
CA THR A 23 0.27 -17.79 17.37
C THR A 23 0.05 -16.97 16.11
N ALA A 24 0.39 -17.54 14.96
CA ALA A 24 0.02 -16.96 13.67
C ALA A 24 -1.50 -16.74 13.62
N TYR A 25 -1.95 -15.80 12.78
CA TYR A 25 -3.38 -15.61 12.49
C TYR A 25 -4.10 -16.95 12.35
N ASP A 26 -5.26 -17.07 12.94
CA ASP A 26 -6.17 -18.16 12.60
C ASP A 26 -6.91 -17.81 11.30
N TYR A 27 -6.26 -18.05 10.18
CA TYR A 27 -6.79 -17.75 8.84
C TYR A 27 -8.18 -18.36 8.57
N THR A 28 -8.60 -19.35 9.35
CA THR A 28 -9.95 -19.94 9.21
C THR A 28 -11.04 -19.06 9.80
N ARG A 29 -10.65 -18.07 10.65
CA ARG A 29 -11.56 -17.14 11.31
C ARG A 29 -11.59 -15.76 10.69
N LEU A 30 -10.53 -15.38 9.98
CA LEU A 30 -10.46 -14.06 9.35
C LEU A 30 -11.58 -13.89 8.33
N GLN A 31 -12.28 -12.77 8.44
CA GLN A 31 -13.21 -12.29 7.44
C GLN A 31 -12.43 -11.81 6.22
N ARG A 32 -12.66 -12.41 5.07
CA ARG A 32 -11.88 -12.14 3.86
C ARG A 32 -12.75 -12.10 2.63
N GLU A 33 -12.33 -11.32 1.64
CA GLU A 33 -12.99 -11.26 0.33
C GLU A 33 -13.04 -12.64 -0.34
N ARG A 34 -14.12 -12.91 -1.04
CA ARG A 34 -14.35 -14.17 -1.75
C ARG A 34 -13.87 -14.08 -3.19
N LEU A 35 -12.55 -14.10 -3.36
CA LEU A 35 -11.94 -13.96 -4.66
C LEU A 35 -12.30 -15.11 -5.61
N ASN A 36 -12.58 -14.78 -6.88
CA ASN A 36 -12.61 -15.74 -7.97
C ASN A 36 -11.21 -15.97 -8.56
N ARG A 37 -11.10 -16.69 -9.68
CA ARG A 37 -9.80 -17.01 -10.31
C ARG A 37 -9.02 -15.83 -10.85
N GLY A 38 -9.60 -14.63 -10.95
CA GLY A 38 -8.93 -13.50 -11.56
C GLY A 38 -8.32 -13.85 -12.93
N THR A 39 -8.98 -14.73 -13.70
CA THR A 39 -8.47 -15.13 -15.02
C THR A 39 -8.34 -13.93 -15.90
N VAL A 40 -7.16 -13.75 -16.48
CA VAL A 40 -6.88 -12.70 -17.45
C VAL A 40 -6.16 -13.31 -18.66
N ALA A 41 -6.47 -12.78 -19.85
CA ALA A 41 -5.74 -13.09 -21.08
C ALA A 41 -5.37 -11.77 -21.77
N PHE A 42 -4.12 -11.60 -22.14
CA PHE A 42 -3.61 -10.42 -22.80
C PHE A 42 -2.59 -10.78 -23.89
N ARG A 43 -2.50 -9.94 -24.93
CA ARG A 43 -1.53 -10.15 -26.01
C ARG A 43 -0.13 -9.81 -25.52
N THR A 44 0.82 -10.70 -25.80
CA THR A 44 2.25 -10.47 -25.55
C THR A 44 2.99 -10.15 -26.86
N SER A 45 2.39 -10.58 -28.01
CA SER A 45 2.79 -10.22 -29.35
C SER A 45 1.59 -10.38 -30.29
N HIS A 46 1.80 -10.16 -31.59
CA HIS A 46 0.78 -10.45 -32.58
C HIS A 46 0.40 -11.95 -32.64
N ASP A 47 1.34 -12.81 -32.30
CA ASP A 47 1.23 -14.28 -32.43
C ASP A 47 1.19 -15.01 -31.09
N SER A 48 1.06 -14.29 -29.98
CA SER A 48 1.03 -14.91 -28.64
C SER A 48 0.10 -14.19 -27.67
N VAL A 49 -0.53 -14.98 -26.81
CA VAL A 49 -1.38 -14.54 -25.70
C VAL A 49 -0.90 -15.21 -24.42
N CYS A 50 -0.73 -14.43 -23.37
CA CYS A 50 -0.53 -14.92 -22.03
C CYS A 50 -1.88 -15.07 -21.34
N VAL A 51 -2.10 -16.21 -20.66
CA VAL A 51 -3.26 -16.48 -19.81
C VAL A 51 -2.75 -16.76 -18.42
N GLN A 52 -3.25 -16.02 -17.43
CA GLN A 52 -2.88 -16.16 -16.03
C GLN A 52 -4.14 -16.26 -15.17
N TRP A 53 -4.00 -16.84 -13.96
CA TRP A 53 -5.10 -16.98 -13.01
C TRP A 53 -4.59 -17.16 -11.59
N ARG A 54 -5.41 -16.83 -10.59
CA ARG A 54 -5.10 -16.99 -9.19
C ARG A 54 -5.07 -18.44 -8.75
N TYR A 55 -4.11 -18.81 -7.94
CA TYR A 55 -4.16 -19.96 -7.05
C TYR A 55 -4.71 -19.48 -5.72
N LEU A 56 -5.91 -19.97 -5.35
CA LEU A 56 -6.62 -19.51 -4.16
C LEU A 56 -6.23 -20.35 -2.94
N GLU A 57 -6.20 -19.73 -1.77
CA GLU A 57 -5.90 -20.41 -0.51
C GLU A 57 -6.91 -21.49 -0.13
N THR A 58 -8.15 -21.37 -0.61
CA THR A 58 -9.21 -22.37 -0.44
C THR A 58 -8.99 -23.61 -1.30
N ASP A 59 -8.11 -23.55 -2.29
CA ASP A 59 -7.82 -24.68 -3.18
C ASP A 59 -7.09 -25.81 -2.45
N PRO A 60 -7.42 -27.08 -2.75
CA PRO A 60 -6.58 -28.19 -2.37
C PRO A 60 -5.18 -28.08 -3.00
N LEU A 61 -4.14 -28.54 -2.29
CA LEU A 61 -2.76 -28.49 -2.78
C LEU A 61 -2.55 -29.27 -4.10
N ASP A 62 -3.41 -30.25 -4.38
CA ASP A 62 -3.37 -31.09 -5.57
C ASP A 62 -4.32 -30.63 -6.69
N VAL A 63 -4.90 -29.42 -6.59
CA VAL A 63 -5.75 -28.87 -7.64
C VAL A 63 -4.97 -28.71 -8.95
N SER A 64 -5.56 -29.16 -10.02
CA SER A 64 -5.09 -28.98 -11.40
C SER A 64 -6.01 -28.02 -12.13
N PHE A 65 -5.57 -27.48 -13.27
CA PHE A 65 -6.38 -26.57 -14.06
C PHE A 65 -6.46 -26.99 -15.52
N GLU A 66 -7.61 -26.83 -16.12
CA GLU A 66 -7.79 -26.88 -17.56
C GLU A 66 -7.95 -25.44 -18.09
N VAL A 67 -7.15 -25.10 -19.10
CA VAL A 67 -7.28 -23.85 -19.85
C VAL A 67 -7.97 -24.15 -21.17
N LEU A 68 -9.06 -23.43 -21.40
CA LEU A 68 -9.86 -23.57 -22.62
C LEU A 68 -9.75 -22.31 -23.45
N ARG A 69 -9.74 -22.48 -24.79
CA ARG A 69 -9.91 -21.43 -25.79
C ARG A 69 -11.17 -21.75 -26.57
N ASP A 70 -12.17 -20.85 -26.56
CA ASP A 70 -13.47 -21.03 -27.21
C ASP A 70 -14.08 -22.43 -26.93
N LYS A 71 -14.13 -22.79 -25.66
CA LYS A 71 -14.66 -24.09 -25.14
C LYS A 71 -13.79 -25.32 -25.43
N LYS A 72 -12.67 -25.20 -26.13
CA LYS A 72 -11.74 -26.31 -26.40
C LYS A 72 -10.58 -26.25 -25.41
N VAL A 73 -10.33 -27.35 -24.69
CA VAL A 73 -9.14 -27.48 -23.82
C VAL A 73 -7.88 -27.38 -24.68
N ILE A 74 -7.04 -26.40 -24.41
CA ILE A 74 -5.76 -26.17 -25.08
C ILE A 74 -4.56 -26.59 -24.21
N ALA A 75 -4.72 -26.57 -22.89
CA ALA A 75 -3.70 -27.00 -21.94
C ALA A 75 -4.31 -27.52 -20.65
N ARG A 76 -3.51 -28.33 -19.95
CA ARG A 76 -3.74 -28.71 -18.56
C ARG A 76 -2.51 -28.32 -17.74
N ARG A 77 -2.72 -27.80 -16.54
CA ARG A 77 -1.68 -27.50 -15.56
C ARG A 77 -1.90 -28.36 -14.34
N ASN A 78 -0.90 -29.17 -14.00
CA ASN A 78 -0.95 -30.02 -12.80
C ASN A 78 -0.60 -29.19 -11.54
N ALA A 79 -0.68 -29.84 -10.39
CA ALA A 79 -0.51 -29.18 -9.09
C ALA A 79 0.87 -28.54 -8.85
N THR A 80 1.89 -28.90 -9.62
CA THR A 80 3.27 -28.38 -9.48
C THR A 80 3.64 -27.34 -10.52
N GLU A 81 2.77 -27.11 -11.51
CA GLU A 81 2.99 -26.13 -12.56
C GLU A 81 2.41 -24.76 -12.19
N PRO A 82 3.03 -23.65 -12.64
CA PRO A 82 2.54 -22.30 -12.35
C PRO A 82 1.16 -22.06 -12.97
N THR A 83 0.44 -21.07 -12.44
CA THR A 83 -0.87 -20.61 -12.93
C THR A 83 -0.71 -19.66 -14.12
N PHE A 84 0.04 -20.10 -15.11
CA PHE A 84 0.51 -19.33 -16.25
C PHE A 84 0.51 -20.20 -17.51
N LEU A 85 0.09 -19.65 -18.65
CA LEU A 85 0.11 -20.32 -19.96
C LEU A 85 0.42 -19.34 -21.06
N MET A 86 1.41 -19.64 -21.91
CA MET A 86 1.58 -18.98 -23.22
C MET A 86 0.83 -19.76 -24.30
N ASP A 87 -0.14 -19.13 -24.93
CA ASP A 87 -0.83 -19.63 -26.14
C ASP A 87 -0.16 -19.04 -27.37
N TYR A 88 0.57 -19.88 -28.07
CA TYR A 88 1.18 -19.53 -29.35
C TYR A 88 0.20 -19.86 -30.47
N ASN A 89 0.03 -18.96 -31.44
CA ASN A 89 -0.97 -19.01 -32.50
C ASN A 89 -2.42 -18.88 -32.00
N PRO A 90 -2.74 -17.84 -31.23
CA PRO A 90 -4.10 -17.52 -30.85
C PRO A 90 -4.94 -17.15 -32.09
N ALA A 91 -6.27 -17.17 -31.94
CA ALA A 91 -7.16 -16.65 -32.96
C ALA A 91 -6.95 -15.13 -33.17
N THR A 92 -7.12 -14.66 -34.40
CA THR A 92 -7.08 -13.21 -34.72
C THR A 92 -8.40 -12.50 -34.47
N SER A 93 -9.48 -13.28 -34.19
CA SER A 93 -10.80 -12.76 -33.79
C SER A 93 -10.87 -12.61 -32.28
N SER A 94 -11.96 -11.99 -31.80
CA SER A 94 -12.28 -12.02 -30.36
C SER A 94 -12.33 -13.46 -29.86
N THR A 95 -11.67 -13.74 -28.76
CA THR A 95 -11.41 -15.11 -28.24
C THR A 95 -11.67 -15.17 -26.75
N THR A 96 -12.42 -16.18 -26.30
CA THR A 96 -12.69 -16.38 -24.88
C THR A 96 -11.76 -17.47 -24.31
N TYR A 97 -10.97 -17.10 -23.31
CA TYR A 97 -10.19 -18.01 -22.50
C TYR A 97 -10.95 -18.32 -21.22
N THR A 98 -11.00 -19.60 -20.85
CA THR A 98 -11.66 -20.05 -19.62
C THR A 98 -10.68 -20.91 -18.81
N VAL A 99 -10.58 -20.63 -17.52
CA VAL A 99 -9.81 -21.47 -16.58
C VAL A 99 -10.80 -22.22 -15.69
N ARG A 100 -10.66 -23.53 -15.65
CA ARG A 100 -11.49 -24.44 -14.90
C ARG A 100 -10.64 -25.27 -13.94
N PRO A 101 -10.90 -25.22 -12.61
CA PRO A 101 -10.23 -26.09 -11.67
C PRO A 101 -10.69 -27.55 -11.84
N VAL A 102 -9.76 -28.47 -11.62
CA VAL A 102 -10.01 -29.91 -11.65
C VAL A 102 -9.54 -30.49 -10.32
N TYR A 103 -10.46 -30.94 -9.53
CA TYR A 103 -10.21 -31.49 -8.21
C TYR A 103 -10.07 -32.99 -8.26
N ALA A 104 -9.12 -33.57 -7.51
CA ALA A 104 -9.03 -35.02 -7.31
C ALA A 104 -10.26 -35.53 -6.54
N SER A 105 -10.58 -36.80 -6.72
CA SER A 105 -11.75 -37.42 -6.08
C SER A 105 -11.69 -37.29 -4.56
N GLY A 106 -12.68 -36.64 -3.97
CA GLY A 106 -12.78 -36.36 -2.54
C GLY A 106 -12.04 -35.11 -2.05
N HIS A 107 -11.33 -34.42 -2.93
CA HIS A 107 -10.68 -33.13 -2.62
C HIS A 107 -11.45 -32.00 -3.26
N THR A 108 -11.99 -31.10 -2.46
CA THR A 108 -12.72 -29.90 -2.91
C THR A 108 -12.27 -28.71 -2.08
N PRO A 109 -12.47 -27.47 -2.58
CA PRO A 109 -12.15 -26.28 -1.83
C PRO A 109 -12.79 -26.27 -0.43
N LYS A 110 -11.99 -25.94 0.58
CA LYS A 110 -12.46 -25.91 1.97
C LYS A 110 -13.38 -24.70 2.20
N GLY A 111 -14.44 -24.94 2.96
CA GLY A 111 -15.36 -23.89 3.38
C GLY A 111 -16.35 -23.40 2.33
N LEU A 112 -16.23 -23.81 1.07
CA LEU A 112 -17.12 -23.38 -0.01
C LEU A 112 -18.28 -24.34 -0.26
N LYS A 113 -19.46 -23.77 -0.57
CA LYS A 113 -20.63 -24.51 -1.01
C LYS A 113 -20.52 -24.85 -2.50
N THR A 114 -21.31 -25.84 -2.97
CA THR A 114 -21.31 -26.26 -4.38
C THR A 114 -21.55 -25.11 -5.38
N LYS A 115 -22.38 -24.13 -5.04
CA LYS A 115 -22.62 -22.95 -5.89
C LYS A 115 -21.36 -22.05 -5.98
N GLU A 116 -20.68 -21.85 -4.87
CA GLU A 116 -19.46 -21.03 -4.78
C GLU A 116 -18.32 -21.72 -5.55
N ILE A 117 -18.19 -23.03 -5.45
CA ILE A 117 -17.21 -23.81 -6.24
C ILE A 117 -17.44 -23.64 -7.74
N ALA A 118 -18.70 -23.55 -8.19
CA ALA A 118 -19.01 -23.32 -9.60
C ALA A 118 -18.53 -21.97 -10.12
N LEU A 119 -18.49 -20.94 -9.26
CA LEU A 119 -17.97 -19.60 -9.59
C LEU A 119 -16.45 -19.56 -9.74
N LEU A 120 -15.75 -20.61 -9.32
CA LEU A 120 -14.29 -20.71 -9.49
C LEU A 120 -13.86 -21.07 -10.92
N THR A 121 -14.80 -21.30 -11.84
CA THR A 121 -14.54 -21.36 -13.27
C THR A 121 -14.79 -19.98 -13.87
N THR A 122 -13.73 -19.30 -14.26
CA THR A 122 -13.80 -17.92 -14.77
C THR A 122 -13.34 -17.81 -16.21
N SER A 123 -13.80 -16.77 -16.89
CA SER A 123 -13.50 -16.56 -18.30
C SER A 123 -13.11 -15.12 -18.55
N TRP A 124 -12.20 -14.93 -19.51
CA TRP A 124 -11.80 -13.63 -20.04
C TRP A 124 -11.97 -13.60 -21.53
N THR A 125 -12.69 -12.60 -22.04
CA THR A 125 -12.83 -12.42 -23.50
C THR A 125 -11.84 -11.38 -23.98
N LEU A 126 -10.82 -11.85 -24.72
CA LEU A 126 -9.80 -11.01 -25.34
C LEU A 126 -10.34 -10.42 -26.64
N PRO A 127 -10.48 -9.10 -26.78
CA PRO A 127 -10.88 -8.47 -28.03
C PRO A 127 -9.90 -8.72 -29.16
N ALA A 128 -10.38 -8.75 -30.42
CA ALA A 128 -9.54 -8.94 -31.60
C ALA A 128 -8.44 -7.85 -31.73
N ASN A 129 -8.74 -6.65 -31.29
CA ASN A 129 -7.85 -5.48 -31.33
C ASN A 129 -7.24 -5.14 -29.99
N ALA A 130 -7.18 -6.10 -29.03
CA ALA A 130 -6.56 -5.87 -27.73
C ALA A 130 -5.11 -5.39 -27.89
N PRO A 131 -4.65 -4.43 -27.08
CA PRO A 131 -3.28 -3.95 -27.13
C PRO A 131 -2.30 -5.04 -26.67
N ILE A 132 -1.00 -4.81 -26.91
CA ILE A 132 0.07 -5.72 -26.50
C ILE A 132 0.65 -5.24 -25.17
N GLY A 133 0.70 -6.13 -24.18
CA GLY A 133 1.39 -5.92 -22.91
C GLY A 133 0.55 -5.30 -21.79
N TYR A 134 -0.70 -4.88 -22.04
CA TYR A 134 -1.55 -4.27 -21.02
C TYR A 134 -3.03 -4.40 -21.36
N LEU A 135 -3.86 -4.13 -20.37
CA LEU A 135 -5.29 -3.86 -20.54
C LEU A 135 -5.49 -2.34 -20.60
N ASP A 136 -6.28 -1.88 -21.57
CA ASP A 136 -6.57 -0.46 -21.78
C ASP A 136 -8.01 -0.18 -21.29
N ILE A 137 -8.14 0.59 -20.22
CA ILE A 137 -9.39 0.86 -19.51
C ILE A 137 -9.81 2.29 -19.82
N PRO A 138 -10.84 2.50 -20.65
CA PRO A 138 -11.22 3.84 -21.07
C PRO A 138 -11.82 4.63 -19.90
N LEU A 139 -11.51 5.92 -19.87
CA LEU A 139 -11.97 6.86 -18.85
C LEU A 139 -12.76 8.00 -19.47
N THR A 140 -13.78 8.45 -18.74
CA THR A 140 -14.49 9.70 -19.00
C THR A 140 -14.25 10.69 -17.88
N PRO A 141 -13.27 11.63 -18.01
CA PRO A 141 -12.99 12.59 -16.94
C PRO A 141 -14.24 13.36 -16.50
N PRO A 142 -14.40 13.64 -15.18
CA PRO A 142 -15.50 14.47 -14.71
C PRO A 142 -15.46 15.87 -15.33
N GLU A 143 -16.64 16.42 -15.65
CA GLU A 143 -16.77 17.78 -16.15
C GLU A 143 -16.88 18.78 -14.98
N ILE A 144 -16.22 19.94 -15.11
CA ILE A 144 -16.42 21.04 -14.18
C ILE A 144 -17.42 22.00 -14.83
N PRO A 145 -18.53 22.32 -14.17
CA PRO A 145 -19.48 23.29 -14.68
C PRO A 145 -18.79 24.63 -14.93
N SER A 146 -18.95 25.20 -16.13
CA SER A 146 -18.34 26.47 -16.56
C SER A 146 -18.74 27.67 -15.70
N SER A 147 -19.83 27.56 -14.91
CA SER A 147 -20.33 28.56 -13.98
C SER A 147 -19.77 28.43 -12.55
N SER A 148 -18.88 27.47 -12.31
CA SER A 148 -18.32 27.27 -10.97
C SER A 148 -17.35 28.41 -10.64
N PRO A 149 -17.52 29.15 -9.51
CA PRO A 149 -16.60 30.21 -9.10
C PRO A 149 -15.29 29.67 -8.52
N LEU A 150 -14.65 28.74 -9.22
CA LEU A 150 -13.40 28.07 -8.83
C LEU A 150 -12.16 28.90 -9.18
N SER A 151 -12.33 30.09 -9.75
CA SER A 151 -11.30 31.00 -10.21
C SER A 151 -10.83 32.01 -9.16
N GLY A 152 -10.88 31.67 -7.88
CA GLY A 152 -10.44 32.54 -6.78
C GLY A 152 -9.04 32.22 -6.26
N GLY A 153 -8.06 32.08 -7.14
CA GLY A 153 -6.65 32.11 -6.73
C GLY A 153 -6.09 33.55 -6.78
N ASP A 154 -5.06 33.81 -5.97
CA ASP A 154 -4.34 35.12 -5.93
C ASP A 154 -3.70 35.54 -7.27
N ASP A 155 -3.82 34.74 -8.31
CA ASP A 155 -3.18 34.94 -9.62
C ASP A 155 -4.22 35.22 -10.70
N ASN A 156 -4.06 36.30 -11.42
CA ASN A 156 -4.92 36.83 -12.47
C ASN A 156 -5.03 35.98 -13.75
N ALA A 157 -4.68 34.69 -13.70
CA ALA A 157 -4.79 33.77 -14.83
C ALA A 157 -5.71 32.61 -14.47
N VAL A 158 -6.95 32.67 -14.94
CA VAL A 158 -7.93 31.60 -14.84
C VAL A 158 -7.61 30.54 -15.89
N ALA A 159 -6.75 29.58 -15.57
CA ALA A 159 -6.66 28.38 -16.37
C ALA A 159 -7.90 27.50 -16.11
N PRO A 160 -8.50 26.90 -17.15
CA PRO A 160 -9.59 25.97 -16.95
C PRO A 160 -9.14 24.80 -16.06
N VAL A 161 -9.93 24.48 -15.04
CA VAL A 161 -9.67 23.30 -14.18
C VAL A 161 -10.06 22.06 -14.98
N PHE A 162 -9.25 21.01 -14.88
CA PHE A 162 -9.52 19.70 -15.43
C PHE A 162 -9.20 18.63 -14.38
N TYR A 163 -9.70 17.41 -14.57
CA TYR A 163 -9.44 16.29 -13.68
C TYR A 163 -8.36 15.37 -14.24
N THR A 164 -7.56 14.86 -13.33
CA THR A 164 -6.50 13.87 -13.59
C THR A 164 -6.80 12.60 -12.80
N PRO A 165 -6.76 11.41 -13.42
CA PRO A 165 -6.75 10.15 -12.68
C PRO A 165 -5.54 10.13 -11.74
N ASN A 166 -5.78 9.81 -10.47
CA ASN A 166 -4.75 9.84 -9.43
C ASN A 166 -4.63 8.46 -8.78
N ASP A 167 -4.59 8.39 -7.46
CA ASP A 167 -4.48 7.14 -6.73
C ASP A 167 -5.75 6.29 -6.89
N ALA A 168 -5.58 4.97 -6.85
CA ALA A 168 -6.68 4.01 -6.93
C ALA A 168 -6.49 2.89 -5.91
N THR A 169 -7.55 2.14 -5.67
CA THR A 169 -7.52 0.83 -5.02
C THR A 169 -8.43 -0.12 -5.77
N MET A 170 -8.36 -1.42 -5.46
CA MET A 170 -9.23 -2.43 -6.07
C MET A 170 -9.80 -3.35 -5.00
N ALA A 171 -11.09 -3.63 -5.12
CA ALA A 171 -11.83 -4.56 -4.27
C ALA A 171 -13.05 -5.11 -5.02
N ASP A 172 -13.62 -6.20 -4.55
CA ASP A 172 -14.87 -6.77 -5.05
C ASP A 172 -16.05 -5.94 -4.53
N LEU A 173 -16.57 -5.04 -5.35
CA LEU A 173 -17.65 -4.13 -4.95
C LEU A 173 -19.06 -4.76 -5.08
N ASP A 174 -19.23 -5.83 -5.88
CA ASP A 174 -20.54 -6.39 -6.18
C ASP A 174 -20.70 -7.87 -5.77
N GLY A 175 -19.65 -8.49 -5.26
CA GLY A 175 -19.65 -9.84 -4.70
C GLY A 175 -19.53 -10.95 -5.76
N ASP A 176 -19.01 -10.64 -6.95
CA ASP A 176 -18.78 -11.62 -8.02
C ASP A 176 -17.38 -12.25 -7.96
N GLY A 177 -16.51 -11.74 -7.08
CA GLY A 177 -15.12 -12.18 -6.84
C GLY A 177 -14.10 -11.62 -7.82
N GLN A 178 -14.50 -10.75 -8.76
CA GLN A 178 -13.62 -9.93 -9.56
C GLN A 178 -13.45 -8.58 -8.86
N LEU A 179 -12.31 -7.93 -9.05
CA LEU A 179 -12.05 -6.64 -8.40
C LEU A 179 -12.42 -5.50 -9.33
N GLU A 180 -13.18 -4.53 -8.82
CA GLU A 180 -13.42 -3.24 -9.44
C GLU A 180 -12.39 -2.22 -8.99
N ILE A 181 -12.21 -1.18 -9.80
CA ILE A 181 -11.31 -0.07 -9.53
C ILE A 181 -12.08 1.05 -8.84
N VAL A 182 -11.61 1.53 -7.69
CA VAL A 182 -12.05 2.79 -7.11
C VAL A 182 -10.96 3.83 -7.33
N LEU A 183 -11.23 4.78 -8.23
CA LEU A 183 -10.31 5.80 -8.72
C LEU A 183 -10.60 7.15 -8.07
N LYS A 184 -9.55 7.83 -7.60
CA LYS A 184 -9.59 9.22 -7.18
C LYS A 184 -9.28 10.14 -8.38
N TRP A 185 -10.21 11.01 -8.71
CA TRP A 185 -10.02 12.10 -9.65
C TRP A 185 -9.54 13.35 -8.91
N ASP A 186 -8.33 13.78 -9.19
CA ASP A 186 -7.72 14.97 -8.57
C ASP A 186 -7.84 16.17 -9.53
N PRO A 187 -8.42 17.31 -9.07
CA PRO A 187 -8.52 18.49 -9.92
C PRO A 187 -7.16 19.15 -10.11
N SER A 188 -6.89 19.70 -11.29
CA SER A 188 -5.63 20.34 -11.63
C SER A 188 -5.25 21.54 -10.75
N ASN A 189 -6.22 22.06 -9.99
CA ASN A 189 -6.01 23.13 -9.00
C ASN A 189 -5.91 22.60 -7.55
N SER A 190 -5.70 21.31 -7.36
CA SER A 190 -5.42 20.72 -6.03
C SER A 190 -4.22 21.38 -5.37
N LYS A 191 -4.15 21.35 -4.06
CA LYS A 191 -3.15 22.10 -3.27
C LYS A 191 -2.51 21.20 -2.21
N ASP A 192 -1.21 21.36 -2.02
CA ASP A 192 -0.58 20.92 -0.78
C ASP A 192 -1.19 21.67 0.41
N ASN A 193 -1.17 21.05 1.57
CA ASN A 193 -1.74 21.59 2.82
C ASN A 193 -1.10 22.92 3.24
N SER A 194 0.14 23.18 2.82
CA SER A 194 0.85 24.43 3.11
C SER A 194 0.51 25.59 2.14
N HIS A 195 -0.20 25.31 1.04
CA HIS A 195 -0.50 26.28 0.00
C HIS A 195 -1.95 26.77 0.09
N SER A 196 -2.15 28.07 -0.08
CA SER A 196 -3.48 28.69 -0.18
C SER A 196 -4.12 28.48 -1.56
N GLY A 197 -5.41 28.74 -1.65
CA GLY A 197 -6.20 28.70 -2.88
C GLY A 197 -7.38 27.75 -2.80
N LEU A 198 -8.44 28.08 -3.53
CA LEU A 198 -9.61 27.21 -3.68
C LEU A 198 -9.27 26.01 -4.56
N THR A 199 -9.90 24.87 -4.27
CA THR A 199 -9.80 23.65 -5.08
C THR A 199 -11.18 23.27 -5.60
N ALA A 200 -11.24 22.63 -6.76
CA ALA A 200 -12.42 21.90 -7.16
C ALA A 200 -12.59 20.64 -6.28
N PRO A 201 -13.79 20.07 -6.19
CA PRO A 201 -14.02 18.85 -5.40
C PRO A 201 -13.21 17.66 -5.91
N THR A 202 -12.76 16.82 -5.01
CA THR A 202 -12.28 15.47 -5.35
C THR A 202 -13.48 14.60 -5.70
N ILE A 203 -13.37 13.79 -6.76
CA ILE A 203 -14.37 12.81 -7.18
C ILE A 203 -13.78 11.41 -6.96
N LEU A 204 -14.55 10.51 -6.37
CA LEU A 204 -14.26 9.08 -6.36
C LEU A 204 -15.16 8.38 -7.36
N GLU A 205 -14.62 7.47 -8.16
CA GLU A 205 -15.36 6.74 -9.19
C GLU A 205 -15.06 5.25 -9.11
N ALA A 206 -16.10 4.43 -9.07
CA ALA A 206 -15.96 3.00 -9.25
C ALA A 206 -16.11 2.64 -10.74
N LEU A 207 -15.21 1.77 -11.19
CA LEU A 207 -15.10 1.33 -12.58
C LEU A 207 -14.90 -0.18 -12.63
N SER A 208 -15.58 -0.86 -13.54
CA SER A 208 -15.21 -2.20 -13.94
C SER A 208 -13.96 -2.18 -14.85
N LEU A 209 -13.33 -3.34 -15.05
CA LEU A 209 -12.11 -3.46 -15.87
C LEU A 209 -12.31 -3.15 -17.37
N ASP A 210 -13.55 -3.06 -17.84
CA ASP A 210 -13.86 -2.62 -19.21
C ASP A 210 -14.06 -1.09 -19.32
N GLY A 211 -13.96 -0.35 -18.18
CA GLY A 211 -14.13 1.09 -18.10
C GLY A 211 -15.57 1.54 -17.90
N THR A 212 -16.50 0.61 -17.63
CA THR A 212 -17.87 0.98 -17.28
C THR A 212 -17.89 1.65 -15.92
N SER A 213 -18.38 2.90 -15.85
CA SER A 213 -18.57 3.64 -14.61
C SER A 213 -19.77 3.08 -13.84
N LEU A 214 -19.54 2.61 -12.63
CA LEU A 214 -20.60 2.08 -11.75
C LEU A 214 -21.28 3.21 -10.98
N TRP A 215 -20.49 4.09 -10.38
CA TRP A 215 -20.96 5.27 -9.65
C TRP A 215 -19.86 6.31 -9.51
N ARG A 216 -20.26 7.55 -9.16
CA ARG A 216 -19.36 8.64 -8.77
C ARG A 216 -19.84 9.28 -7.48
N ILE A 217 -18.91 9.48 -6.55
CA ILE A 217 -19.11 10.25 -5.31
C ILE A 217 -18.38 11.57 -5.46
N ASN A 218 -19.09 12.68 -5.27
CA ASN A 218 -18.50 14.02 -5.27
C ASN A 218 -18.32 14.50 -3.83
N LEU A 219 -17.09 14.62 -3.35
CA LEU A 219 -16.81 15.00 -1.96
C LEU A 219 -17.20 16.45 -1.62
N GLY A 220 -17.61 17.24 -2.61
CA GLY A 220 -18.12 18.59 -2.39
C GLY A 220 -17.02 19.64 -2.13
N ARG A 221 -17.46 20.89 -2.03
CA ARG A 221 -16.59 22.05 -1.87
C ARG A 221 -15.95 22.15 -0.48
N ASN A 222 -16.53 21.47 0.51
CA ASN A 222 -16.08 21.52 1.90
C ASN A 222 -15.04 20.44 2.26
N ILE A 223 -14.65 19.64 1.28
CA ILE A 223 -13.47 18.78 1.32
C ILE A 223 -12.44 19.37 0.36
N ARG A 224 -11.30 19.84 0.88
CA ARG A 224 -10.23 20.39 0.06
C ARG A 224 -9.51 19.27 -0.70
N SER A 225 -9.08 19.51 -1.94
CA SER A 225 -8.39 18.54 -2.78
C SER A 225 -6.87 18.69 -2.71
N GLY A 226 -6.18 17.56 -2.68
CA GLY A 226 -4.72 17.43 -2.65
C GLY A 226 -4.27 16.12 -2.01
N ALA A 227 -2.98 15.81 -2.09
CA ALA A 227 -2.41 14.50 -1.76
C ALA A 227 -2.71 13.99 -0.34
N HIS A 228 -2.97 14.87 0.64
CA HIS A 228 -3.15 14.49 2.04
C HIS A 228 -4.58 14.65 2.58
N TYR A 229 -5.54 15.07 1.73
CA TYR A 229 -6.87 15.42 2.22
C TYR A 229 -7.87 14.28 2.19
N THR A 230 -7.74 13.34 1.27
CA THR A 230 -8.78 12.37 0.95
C THR A 230 -8.23 10.94 0.80
N PRO A 231 -7.57 10.39 1.81
CA PRO A 231 -7.34 8.95 1.84
C PRO A 231 -8.69 8.26 2.05
N PHE A 232 -8.84 7.07 1.48
CA PHE A 232 -10.06 6.27 1.57
C PHE A 232 -9.74 4.80 1.75
N ILE A 233 -10.71 4.03 2.23
CA ILE A 233 -10.61 2.59 2.44
C ILE A 233 -11.64 1.93 1.54
N VAL A 234 -11.26 0.84 0.87
CA VAL A 234 -12.20 -0.04 0.18
C VAL A 234 -11.90 -1.48 0.59
N ALA A 235 -12.79 -2.06 1.37
CA ALA A 235 -12.66 -3.41 1.91
C ALA A 235 -14.04 -3.93 2.34
N ASP A 236 -14.21 -5.25 2.34
CA ASP A 236 -15.38 -5.94 2.90
C ASP A 236 -15.33 -5.90 4.43
N LEU A 237 -15.96 -4.90 5.04
CA LEU A 237 -15.90 -4.63 6.47
C LEU A 237 -16.93 -5.42 7.29
N ASP A 238 -18.05 -5.81 6.67
CA ASP A 238 -19.12 -6.56 7.36
C ASP A 238 -19.15 -8.06 7.01
N GLY A 239 -18.35 -8.51 6.03
CA GLY A 239 -18.23 -9.90 5.64
C GLY A 239 -19.33 -10.42 4.73
N ASP A 240 -20.07 -9.54 4.09
CA ASP A 240 -21.15 -9.95 3.17
C ASP A 240 -20.61 -10.39 1.79
N GLY A 241 -19.33 -10.09 1.52
CA GLY A 241 -18.60 -10.41 0.30
C GLY A 241 -18.57 -9.28 -0.70
N CYS A 242 -19.05 -8.08 -0.34
CA CYS A 242 -18.96 -6.86 -1.14
C CYS A 242 -18.19 -5.81 -0.34
N ALA A 243 -17.22 -5.17 -0.94
CA ALA A 243 -16.43 -4.16 -0.25
C ALA A 243 -17.20 -2.85 -0.09
N GLU A 244 -17.10 -2.20 1.09
CA GLU A 244 -17.54 -0.84 1.34
C GLU A 244 -16.44 0.15 1.00
N LEU A 245 -16.86 1.39 0.68
CA LEU A 245 -15.96 2.56 0.62
C LEU A 245 -16.16 3.42 1.87
N LEU A 246 -15.09 3.68 2.61
CA LEU A 246 -15.07 4.66 3.69
C LEU A 246 -14.15 5.83 3.34
N VAL A 247 -14.65 7.05 3.52
CA VAL A 247 -13.89 8.27 3.27
C VAL A 247 -14.39 9.42 4.16
N ARG A 248 -13.53 10.41 4.36
CA ARG A 248 -13.90 11.66 5.03
C ARG A 248 -14.85 12.48 4.17
N THR A 249 -15.98 12.91 4.76
CA THR A 249 -17.02 13.71 4.12
C THR A 249 -17.36 14.96 4.92
N SER A 250 -18.17 15.84 4.35
CA SER A 250 -18.67 17.06 4.96
C SER A 250 -19.97 17.50 4.30
N ASP A 251 -20.52 18.66 4.72
CA ASP A 251 -21.67 19.28 4.06
C ASP A 251 -21.48 19.40 2.54
N GLY A 252 -22.50 19.04 1.78
CA GLY A 252 -22.51 19.13 0.32
C GLY A 252 -21.77 17.99 -0.38
N THR A 253 -21.34 16.92 0.32
CA THR A 253 -20.93 15.67 -0.32
C THR A 253 -22.12 15.02 -1.01
N ILE A 254 -21.94 14.54 -2.25
CA ILE A 254 -22.99 13.88 -3.05
C ILE A 254 -22.59 12.42 -3.24
N ASP A 255 -23.45 11.50 -2.79
CA ASP A 255 -23.20 10.06 -2.91
C ASP A 255 -23.42 9.53 -4.34
N GLY A 256 -23.16 8.24 -4.57
CA GLY A 256 -23.30 7.58 -5.87
C GLY A 256 -24.72 7.54 -6.42
N THR A 257 -25.74 7.79 -5.59
CA THR A 257 -27.16 7.85 -5.99
C THR A 257 -27.66 9.28 -6.21
N GLY A 258 -26.81 10.29 -5.96
CA GLY A 258 -27.14 11.70 -6.08
C GLY A 258 -27.71 12.33 -4.79
N THR A 259 -27.69 11.59 -3.67
CA THR A 259 -28.13 12.10 -2.37
C THR A 259 -27.06 13.02 -1.77
N VAL A 260 -27.47 14.19 -1.28
CA VAL A 260 -26.56 15.16 -0.65
C VAL A 260 -26.50 14.89 0.86
N LEU A 261 -25.27 14.82 1.39
CA LEU A 261 -25.01 14.74 2.83
C LEU A 261 -24.96 16.14 3.44
N GLY A 262 -25.60 16.30 4.58
CA GLY A 262 -25.65 17.55 5.31
C GLY A 262 -26.34 18.70 4.55
N ASP A 263 -25.81 19.93 4.73
CA ASP A 263 -26.35 21.15 4.10
C ASP A 263 -25.74 21.34 2.69
N PRO A 264 -26.55 21.27 1.60
CA PRO A 264 -26.05 21.46 0.23
C PRO A 264 -25.52 22.86 -0.07
N ASP A 265 -25.98 23.86 0.68
CA ASP A 265 -25.65 25.26 0.45
C ASP A 265 -24.47 25.74 1.30
N ALA A 266 -24.04 24.97 2.29
CA ALA A 266 -22.93 25.33 3.15
C ALA A 266 -21.62 25.52 2.37
N ASP A 267 -20.90 26.58 2.73
CA ASP A 267 -19.54 26.86 2.24
C ASP A 267 -18.64 27.22 3.43
N HIS A 268 -17.84 26.24 3.85
CA HIS A 268 -16.92 26.36 4.97
C HIS A 268 -15.52 26.80 4.53
N ARG A 269 -15.31 27.01 3.23
CA ARG A 269 -14.03 27.47 2.68
C ARG A 269 -13.75 28.89 3.14
N ARG A 270 -12.56 29.09 3.66
CA ARG A 270 -12.11 30.43 4.01
C ARG A 270 -11.94 31.26 2.75
N HIS A 271 -12.57 32.43 2.71
CA HIS A 271 -12.31 33.47 1.71
C HIS A 271 -11.13 34.33 2.16
N PRO A 272 -10.35 34.90 1.21
CA PRO A 272 -9.24 35.78 1.55
C PRO A 272 -9.71 36.91 2.44
N ASP A 273 -9.01 37.13 3.55
CA ASP A 273 -9.25 38.29 4.42
C ASP A 273 -8.51 39.50 3.87
N THR A 274 -9.26 40.46 3.36
CA THR A 274 -8.74 41.73 2.78
C THR A 274 -8.54 42.81 3.80
N THR A 275 -8.91 42.61 5.08
CA THR A 275 -8.67 43.59 6.13
C THR A 275 -7.16 43.85 6.32
N PRO A 276 -6.69 45.08 6.47
CA PRO A 276 -5.29 45.35 6.76
C PRO A 276 -4.84 44.57 8.02
N TYR A 277 -3.66 43.96 7.92
CA TYR A 277 -3.06 43.28 9.05
C TYR A 277 -2.75 44.24 10.19
N GLN A 278 -3.32 44.00 11.37
CA GLN A 278 -2.98 44.70 12.61
C GLN A 278 -2.38 43.65 13.58
N ALA A 279 -1.09 43.75 13.84
CA ALA A 279 -0.34 42.80 14.68
C ALA A 279 -0.99 42.59 16.06
N ASN A 280 -1.60 43.61 16.62
CA ASN A 280 -2.16 43.63 17.97
C ASN A 280 -3.51 42.89 18.11
N ASN A 281 -4.18 42.56 17.00
CA ASN A 281 -5.48 41.89 16.99
C ASN A 281 -5.36 40.40 16.59
N ASN A 282 -4.15 39.89 16.46
CA ASN A 282 -3.93 38.50 16.08
C ASN A 282 -3.86 37.60 17.34
N PRO A 283 -4.88 36.79 17.61
CA PRO A 283 -4.83 35.87 18.74
C PRO A 283 -3.63 34.89 18.68
N GLY A 284 -2.91 34.80 17.51
CA GLY A 284 -1.73 33.99 17.25
C GLY A 284 -0.46 34.41 17.95
N GLU A 285 -0.31 35.68 18.28
CA GLU A 285 0.96 36.17 18.84
C GLU A 285 1.27 35.67 20.25
N GLN A 286 0.25 35.31 21.02
CA GLN A 286 0.41 34.81 22.39
C GLN A 286 1.08 33.40 22.49
N PHE A 287 1.18 32.66 21.37
CA PHE A 287 1.65 31.31 21.35
C PHE A 287 2.89 31.07 20.48
N ARG A 288 3.64 32.11 20.15
CA ARG A 288 4.90 32.04 19.41
C ARG A 288 5.97 31.36 20.28
N GLY A 289 6.05 30.04 20.19
CA GLY A 289 7.18 29.29 20.72
C GLY A 289 8.44 29.45 19.84
N PRO A 290 9.61 29.05 20.34
CA PRO A 290 10.81 28.97 19.52
C PRO A 290 10.56 28.10 18.27
N GLY A 291 10.82 28.67 17.07
CA GLY A 291 10.62 27.98 15.79
C GLY A 291 9.30 28.27 15.07
N TRP A 292 8.40 29.09 15.63
CA TRP A 292 7.16 29.49 14.94
C TRP A 292 7.48 30.33 13.69
N PRO A 293 7.12 29.90 12.46
CA PRO A 293 7.44 30.65 11.24
C PRO A 293 6.71 31.97 11.21
N ASN A 294 7.43 33.07 10.94
CA ASN A 294 6.88 34.45 10.89
C ASN A 294 5.77 34.67 9.85
N ASN A 295 5.60 33.74 8.91
CA ASN A 295 4.60 33.82 7.83
C ASN A 295 3.31 33.02 8.11
N MET A 296 3.19 32.28 9.23
CA MET A 296 1.99 31.48 9.51
C MET A 296 0.73 32.33 9.64
N ASP A 297 0.81 33.49 10.31
CA ASP A 297 -0.34 34.37 10.45
C ASP A 297 -0.79 34.97 9.11
N MET A 298 0.13 35.21 8.21
CA MET A 298 -0.20 35.64 6.85
C MET A 298 -0.88 34.52 6.06
N LYS A 299 -0.43 33.26 6.22
CA LYS A 299 -1.04 32.11 5.58
C LYS A 299 -2.47 31.89 6.07
N ALA A 300 -2.73 32.02 7.36
CA ALA A 300 -4.07 31.87 7.94
C ALA A 300 -5.12 32.87 7.36
N ARG A 301 -4.69 33.98 6.77
CA ARG A 301 -5.56 34.99 6.15
C ARG A 301 -5.85 34.71 4.67
N ARG A 302 -5.14 33.78 4.05
CA ARG A 302 -5.34 33.40 2.65
C ARG A 302 -6.57 32.52 2.49
N GLY A 303 -7.15 32.51 1.30
CA GLY A 303 -8.32 31.73 0.99
C GLY A 303 -8.04 30.25 0.75
N GLY A 304 -9.11 29.46 0.76
CA GLY A 304 -9.13 28.06 0.35
C GLY A 304 -8.96 27.05 1.48
N PHE A 305 -8.46 27.46 2.65
CA PHE A 305 -8.41 26.58 3.83
C PHE A 305 -9.80 26.40 4.45
N ILE A 306 -10.01 25.29 5.15
CA ILE A 306 -11.25 25.00 5.87
C ILE A 306 -10.91 24.94 7.36
N HIS A 307 -11.37 25.97 8.11
CA HIS A 307 -11.07 26.11 9.52
C HIS A 307 -12.22 25.65 10.43
N LYS A 308 -13.41 25.54 9.88
CA LYS A 308 -14.67 25.20 10.59
C LYS A 308 -15.54 24.34 9.67
N GLY A 309 -16.58 23.78 10.22
CA GLY A 309 -17.55 22.95 9.55
C GLY A 309 -17.47 21.51 10.05
N PRO A 310 -18.51 20.73 9.79
CA PRO A 310 -18.56 19.32 10.17
C PRO A 310 -17.56 18.51 9.35
N GLU A 311 -17.05 17.47 9.96
CA GLU A 311 -16.22 16.44 9.32
C GLU A 311 -16.71 15.08 9.78
N TRP A 312 -16.97 14.21 8.84
CA TRP A 312 -17.51 12.89 9.11
C TRP A 312 -16.65 11.80 8.47
N VAL A 313 -16.77 10.59 8.96
CA VAL A 313 -16.44 9.36 8.25
C VAL A 313 -17.76 8.78 7.75
N THR A 314 -17.89 8.59 6.46
CA THR A 314 -19.08 8.00 5.84
C THR A 314 -18.71 6.68 5.19
N CYS A 315 -19.50 5.65 5.48
CA CYS A 315 -19.50 4.36 4.81
C CYS A 315 -20.48 4.41 3.62
N PHE A 316 -20.00 4.00 2.45
CA PHE A 316 -20.78 3.90 1.21
C PHE A 316 -20.82 2.44 0.76
N GLU A 317 -21.98 1.98 0.37
CA GLU A 317 -22.21 0.66 -0.23
C GLU A 317 -21.41 0.53 -1.53
N GLY A 318 -20.60 -0.53 -1.67
CA GLY A 318 -19.75 -0.72 -2.83
C GLY A 318 -20.46 -0.80 -4.16
N ARG A 319 -21.62 -1.46 -4.20
CA ARG A 319 -22.39 -1.65 -5.45
C ARG A 319 -22.92 -0.37 -6.06
N THR A 320 -23.31 0.59 -5.24
CA THR A 320 -24.08 1.78 -5.70
C THR A 320 -23.43 3.10 -5.33
N GLY A 321 -22.44 3.10 -4.43
CA GLY A 321 -21.89 4.31 -3.84
C GLY A 321 -22.88 5.08 -2.95
N ARG A 322 -23.98 4.44 -2.52
CA ARG A 322 -24.99 5.03 -1.63
C ARG A 322 -24.42 5.14 -0.21
N ALA A 323 -24.57 6.30 0.42
CA ALA A 323 -24.21 6.49 1.81
C ALA A 323 -25.09 5.61 2.73
N VAL A 324 -24.45 4.79 3.57
CA VAL A 324 -25.12 3.86 4.50
C VAL A 324 -25.12 4.41 5.91
N SER A 325 -23.95 4.80 6.41
CA SER A 325 -23.77 5.29 7.77
C SER A 325 -22.74 6.42 7.80
N THR A 326 -22.97 7.41 8.66
CA THR A 326 -22.12 8.58 8.81
C THR A 326 -21.94 8.88 10.29
N VAL A 327 -20.69 9.01 10.73
CA VAL A 327 -20.32 9.37 12.11
C VAL A 327 -19.31 10.52 12.11
N ASP A 328 -19.14 11.19 13.24
CA ASP A 328 -18.16 12.26 13.37
C ASP A 328 -16.73 11.74 13.18
N TYR A 329 -15.89 12.56 12.53
CA TYR A 329 -14.46 12.30 12.40
C TYR A 329 -13.74 12.60 13.73
N ILE A 330 -13.18 11.60 14.36
CA ILE A 330 -12.49 11.71 15.66
C ILE A 330 -10.97 11.54 15.47
N PRO A 331 -10.11 12.35 16.15
CA PRO A 331 -10.50 13.54 16.91
C PRO A 331 -10.96 14.68 16.01
N GLU A 332 -11.87 15.50 16.52
CA GLU A 332 -12.33 16.71 15.81
C GLU A 332 -11.16 17.66 15.51
N ARG A 333 -11.32 18.48 14.47
CA ARG A 333 -10.35 19.54 14.15
C ARG A 333 -10.11 20.46 15.37
N GLY A 334 -11.17 20.92 16.00
CA GLY A 334 -11.11 21.79 17.17
C GLY A 334 -10.25 23.04 16.94
N GLU A 335 -9.47 23.43 17.92
CA GLU A 335 -8.54 24.55 17.85
C GLU A 335 -7.30 24.19 16.99
N LEU A 336 -7.12 24.87 15.85
CA LEU A 336 -6.02 24.60 14.91
C LEU A 336 -4.64 24.63 15.56
N ARG A 337 -4.45 25.48 16.57
CA ARG A 337 -3.16 25.59 17.27
C ARG A 337 -2.77 24.38 18.09
N ALA A 338 -3.75 23.59 18.51
CA ALA A 338 -3.47 22.31 19.16
C ALA A 338 -2.75 21.34 18.20
N TRP A 339 -2.84 21.59 16.88
CA TRP A 339 -2.16 20.85 15.83
C TRP A 339 -0.82 21.45 15.39
N GLY A 340 -0.41 22.59 15.98
CA GLY A 340 0.91 23.20 15.73
C GLY A 340 0.94 24.28 14.66
N ASP A 341 -0.21 24.70 14.11
CA ASP A 341 -0.35 25.86 13.24
C ASP A 341 -1.72 26.55 13.40
N ASN A 342 -2.02 27.55 12.60
CA ASN A 342 -3.27 28.31 12.66
C ASN A 342 -4.01 28.41 11.32
N TYR A 343 -3.62 27.59 10.32
CA TYR A 343 -4.20 27.63 8.98
C TYR A 343 -4.56 26.25 8.42
N ALA A 344 -4.66 25.25 9.29
CA ALA A 344 -5.06 23.87 9.01
C ALA A 344 -4.07 23.03 8.18
N ASN A 345 -2.80 23.42 8.07
CA ASN A 345 -1.81 22.58 7.41
C ASN A 345 -1.54 21.28 8.19
N ARG A 346 -1.42 21.38 9.52
CA ARG A 346 -1.12 20.25 10.39
C ARG A 346 -2.34 19.41 10.71
N SER A 347 -3.51 20.05 10.93
CA SER A 347 -4.76 19.36 11.24
C SER A 347 -5.37 18.62 10.05
N ASP A 348 -5.05 19.05 8.83
CA ASP A 348 -5.64 18.47 7.62
C ASP A 348 -4.71 17.48 6.92
N ARG A 349 -3.88 16.80 7.69
CA ARG A 349 -3.01 15.67 7.28
C ARG A 349 -3.66 14.36 7.69
N PHE A 350 -4.21 13.63 6.71
CA PHE A 350 -5.00 12.44 6.94
C PHE A 350 -4.34 11.20 6.35
N LEU A 351 -4.52 10.06 7.03
CA LEU A 351 -4.21 8.73 6.54
C LEU A 351 -5.39 7.80 6.83
N ALA A 352 -5.48 6.69 6.10
CA ALA A 352 -6.48 5.67 6.31
C ALA A 352 -5.88 4.28 6.10
N ALA A 353 -6.33 3.31 6.86
CA ALA A 353 -5.94 1.90 6.80
C ALA A 353 -7.10 1.01 7.25
N CYS A 354 -6.92 -0.29 7.18
CA CYS A 354 -7.76 -1.27 7.85
C CYS A 354 -6.90 -2.34 8.54
N GLY A 355 -7.50 -3.07 9.47
CA GLY A 355 -6.81 -4.16 10.18
C GLY A 355 -7.78 -5.04 10.96
N TYR A 356 -7.33 -6.25 11.29
CA TYR A 356 -8.06 -7.23 12.10
C TYR A 356 -7.83 -6.99 13.59
N LEU A 357 -8.37 -5.87 14.13
CA LEU A 357 -8.13 -5.45 15.51
C LEU A 357 -8.78 -6.37 16.58
N ASP A 358 -9.59 -7.31 16.17
CA ASP A 358 -10.15 -8.37 17.04
C ASP A 358 -9.74 -9.78 16.61
N GLY A 359 -8.81 -9.87 15.65
CA GLY A 359 -8.33 -11.13 15.09
C GLY A 359 -9.37 -11.85 14.20
N GLN A 360 -10.45 -11.19 13.79
CA GLN A 360 -11.48 -11.78 12.94
C GLN A 360 -12.11 -10.81 11.95
N HIS A 361 -12.56 -9.62 12.38
CA HIS A 361 -13.29 -8.65 11.57
C HIS A 361 -12.39 -7.47 11.23
N LEU A 362 -12.53 -6.92 10.01
CA LEU A 362 -11.82 -5.72 9.62
C LEU A 362 -12.41 -4.49 10.31
N SER A 363 -11.55 -3.70 10.94
CA SER A 363 -11.86 -2.36 11.41
C SER A 363 -11.24 -1.33 10.48
N ALA A 364 -11.92 -0.22 10.26
CA ALA A 364 -11.39 0.93 9.53
C ALA A 364 -10.59 1.84 10.47
N ILE A 365 -9.43 2.31 10.04
CA ILE A 365 -8.52 3.13 10.84
C ILE A 365 -8.34 4.47 10.13
N PHE A 366 -8.68 5.58 10.80
CA PHE A 366 -8.50 6.93 10.28
C PHE A 366 -7.57 7.74 11.17
N CYS A 367 -6.56 8.37 10.55
CA CYS A 367 -5.55 9.16 11.23
C CYS A 367 -5.67 10.64 10.88
N ARG A 368 -5.39 11.52 11.83
CA ARG A 368 -5.28 12.97 11.66
C ARG A 368 -4.01 13.50 12.31
N GLY A 369 -3.20 14.20 11.54
CA GLY A 369 -1.93 14.77 12.01
C GLY A 369 -0.82 13.74 12.21
N TYR A 370 0.44 14.20 12.11
CA TYR A 370 1.62 13.37 12.36
C TYR A 370 2.88 14.20 12.71
N TYR A 371 2.90 15.49 12.43
CA TYR A 371 4.06 16.35 12.74
C TYR A 371 4.11 16.82 14.21
N THR A 372 2.95 16.84 14.87
CA THR A 372 2.77 17.30 16.25
C THR A 372 1.69 16.47 16.91
N ARG A 373 0.49 17.04 17.22
CA ARG A 373 -0.65 16.24 17.64
C ARG A 373 -0.97 15.19 16.59
N THR A 374 -1.22 13.98 17.04
CA THR A 374 -1.58 12.82 16.25
C THR A 374 -2.82 12.18 16.85
N GLY A 375 -3.85 12.00 16.03
CA GLY A 375 -5.06 11.27 16.39
C GLY A 375 -5.22 10.06 15.50
N ILE A 376 -5.63 8.93 16.07
CA ILE A 376 -5.92 7.68 15.36
C ILE A 376 -7.22 7.13 15.93
N THR A 377 -8.17 6.79 15.08
CA THR A 377 -9.46 6.23 15.51
C THR A 377 -9.79 5.01 14.68
N ALA A 378 -10.18 3.95 15.37
CA ALA A 378 -10.70 2.75 14.75
C ALA A 378 -12.23 2.77 14.76
N TYR A 379 -12.82 2.36 13.66
CA TYR A 379 -14.27 2.25 13.45
C TYR A 379 -14.63 0.84 13.01
N ASP A 380 -15.72 0.30 13.55
CA ASP A 380 -16.31 -0.94 13.12
C ASP A 380 -17.58 -0.67 12.33
N PHE A 381 -17.86 -1.50 11.33
CA PHE A 381 -19.09 -1.48 10.55
C PHE A 381 -19.78 -2.85 10.68
N ASP A 382 -21.08 -2.85 11.02
CA ASP A 382 -21.86 -4.06 11.25
C ASP A 382 -22.83 -4.40 10.09
N GLY A 383 -22.60 -3.82 8.92
CA GLY A 383 -23.49 -3.92 7.75
C GLY A 383 -24.59 -2.86 7.73
N LYS A 384 -24.70 -2.04 8.77
CA LYS A 384 -25.71 -1.00 8.88
C LYS A 384 -25.19 0.29 9.50
N ASP A 385 -24.52 0.19 10.64
CA ASP A 385 -24.08 1.33 11.44
C ASP A 385 -22.56 1.31 11.64
N LEU A 386 -21.92 2.47 11.44
CA LEU A 386 -20.53 2.70 11.89
C LEU A 386 -20.54 3.00 13.38
N SER A 387 -19.56 2.46 14.11
CA SER A 387 -19.32 2.77 15.51
C SER A 387 -17.82 2.95 15.79
N VAL A 388 -17.50 3.80 16.77
CA VAL A 388 -16.11 3.97 17.22
C VAL A 388 -15.73 2.78 18.09
N ARG A 389 -14.68 2.05 17.69
CA ARG A 389 -14.07 0.99 18.51
C ARG A 389 -13.23 1.61 19.64
N TRP A 390 -12.28 2.46 19.28
CA TRP A 390 -11.45 3.25 20.19
C TRP A 390 -10.89 4.49 19.48
N ALA A 391 -10.39 5.44 20.28
CA ALA A 391 -9.72 6.63 19.79
C ALA A 391 -8.47 6.95 20.61
N PHE A 392 -7.35 7.16 19.91
CA PHE A 392 -6.06 7.58 20.45
C PHE A 392 -5.81 9.05 20.09
N ASP A 393 -5.36 9.86 21.06
CA ASP A 393 -5.07 11.27 20.81
C ASP A 393 -3.89 11.75 21.68
N THR A 394 -2.82 12.17 21.05
CA THR A 394 -1.62 12.67 21.74
C THR A 394 -1.82 14.03 22.43
N ASN A 395 -3.00 14.66 22.31
CA ASN A 395 -3.38 15.84 23.07
C ASN A 395 -3.84 15.51 24.50
N THR A 396 -3.78 14.24 24.90
CA THR A 396 -4.01 13.78 26.26
C THR A 396 -2.69 13.63 27.03
N PRO A 397 -2.65 13.81 28.35
CA PRO A 397 -1.42 13.63 29.13
C PRO A 397 -0.82 12.23 29.01
N GLU A 398 -1.63 11.21 28.85
CA GLU A 398 -1.24 9.80 28.74
C GLU A 398 -0.40 9.55 27.50
N TRP A 399 -0.81 10.10 26.34
CA TRP A 399 -0.18 9.85 25.05
C TRP A 399 0.67 11.02 24.54
N ALA A 400 0.92 12.04 25.35
CA ALA A 400 1.65 13.24 24.94
C ALA A 400 3.07 12.95 24.41
N SER A 401 3.72 11.88 24.89
CA SER A 401 5.06 11.47 24.43
C SER A 401 5.07 10.91 23.02
N TYR A 402 3.92 10.52 22.47
CA TYR A 402 3.76 10.02 21.09
C TYR A 402 3.58 11.13 20.06
N ALA A 403 3.44 12.38 20.49
CA ALA A 403 3.24 13.51 19.57
C ALA A 403 4.43 13.68 18.62
N GLY A 404 4.14 13.81 17.31
CA GLY A 404 5.15 14.03 16.28
C GLY A 404 5.94 12.78 15.86
N GLN A 405 5.45 11.58 16.19
CA GLN A 405 6.10 10.32 15.86
C GLN A 405 5.55 9.66 14.60
N GLY A 406 4.44 10.16 14.01
CA GLY A 406 3.82 9.59 12.84
C GLY A 406 4.51 9.94 11.53
N ASN A 407 4.39 9.09 10.51
CA ASN A 407 4.92 9.27 9.16
C ASN A 407 3.85 9.72 8.16
N HIS A 408 4.26 9.92 6.91
CA HIS A 408 3.35 10.07 5.76
C HIS A 408 2.68 8.76 5.33
N ASN A 409 2.97 7.67 6.01
CA ASN A 409 2.39 6.36 5.80
C ASN A 409 2.33 5.60 7.14
N LEU A 410 1.57 4.52 7.18
CA LEU A 410 1.53 3.57 8.30
C LEU A 410 1.52 2.15 7.74
N ARG A 411 1.70 1.15 8.61
CA ARG A 411 1.55 -0.27 8.29
C ARG A 411 0.77 -0.96 9.40
N VAL A 412 0.01 -1.97 9.01
CA VAL A 412 -0.86 -2.72 9.91
C VAL A 412 -0.55 -4.21 9.77
N GLY A 413 -0.40 -4.90 10.87
CA GLY A 413 -0.13 -6.34 10.91
C GLY A 413 0.10 -6.83 12.33
N ASP A 414 -0.10 -8.13 12.56
CA ASP A 414 0.13 -8.82 13.84
C ASP A 414 1.64 -8.85 14.15
N VAL A 415 2.15 -7.82 14.86
CA VAL A 415 3.59 -7.70 15.16
C VAL A 415 3.99 -8.44 16.43
N ASP A 416 3.05 -8.78 17.30
CA ASP A 416 3.35 -9.44 18.57
C ASP A 416 2.92 -10.91 18.63
N GLY A 417 2.15 -11.37 17.63
CA GLY A 417 1.76 -12.76 17.45
C GLY A 417 0.56 -13.18 18.27
N ASP A 418 -0.30 -12.25 18.66
CA ASP A 418 -1.51 -12.54 19.43
C ASP A 418 -2.74 -12.83 18.54
N GLY A 419 -2.61 -12.59 17.23
CA GLY A 419 -3.63 -12.83 16.21
C GLY A 419 -4.49 -11.61 15.90
N CYS A 420 -4.23 -10.46 16.53
CA CYS A 420 -4.82 -9.17 16.21
C CYS A 420 -3.76 -8.28 15.54
N ASP A 421 -4.18 -7.26 14.81
CA ASP A 421 -3.26 -6.37 14.11
C ASP A 421 -2.90 -5.15 14.95
N GLU A 422 -1.60 -4.83 14.99
CA GLU A 422 -1.06 -3.58 15.50
C GLU A 422 -0.89 -2.55 14.38
N ILE A 423 -0.81 -1.29 14.80
CA ILE A 423 -0.64 -0.15 13.90
C ILE A 423 0.76 0.43 14.09
N THR A 424 1.65 0.20 13.13
CA THR A 424 2.97 0.85 13.10
C THR A 424 2.88 2.16 12.33
N TYR A 425 3.12 3.28 13.00
CA TYR A 425 2.96 4.63 12.44
C TYR A 425 4.23 5.45 12.61
N GLY A 426 5.20 5.21 11.71
CA GLY A 426 6.52 5.82 11.78
C GLY A 426 7.27 5.39 13.04
N SER A 427 7.70 6.36 13.84
CA SER A 427 8.48 6.14 15.06
C SER A 427 7.68 5.61 16.25
N MET A 428 6.40 5.29 16.08
CA MET A 428 5.53 4.74 17.12
C MET A 428 4.73 3.54 16.62
N ALA A 429 4.23 2.73 17.56
CA ALA A 429 3.22 1.72 17.31
C ALA A 429 2.12 1.75 18.38
N LEU A 430 0.92 1.36 17.96
CA LEU A 430 -0.23 1.13 18.85
C LEU A 430 -0.62 -0.33 18.79
N ASP A 431 -1.02 -0.83 19.95
CA ASP A 431 -1.65 -2.13 20.12
C ASP A 431 -3.06 -2.15 19.49
N HIS A 432 -3.60 -3.32 19.19
CA HIS A 432 -4.92 -3.54 18.61
C HIS A 432 -6.07 -2.90 19.41
N ASP A 433 -5.88 -2.68 20.71
CA ASP A 433 -6.86 -2.03 21.59
C ASP A 433 -6.77 -0.50 21.63
N GLY A 434 -5.84 0.10 20.86
CA GLY A 434 -5.62 1.54 20.77
C GLY A 434 -4.69 2.10 21.85
N THR A 435 -4.06 1.24 22.65
CA THR A 435 -3.03 1.69 23.60
C THR A 435 -1.66 1.84 22.92
N GLY A 436 -0.79 2.67 23.49
CA GLY A 436 0.56 2.86 22.95
C GLY A 436 1.45 1.66 23.22
N LEU A 437 1.92 0.97 22.18
CA LEU A 437 2.83 -0.16 22.32
C LEU A 437 4.27 0.33 22.58
N TYR A 438 4.77 1.24 21.76
CA TYR A 438 6.06 1.91 21.96
C TYR A 438 6.16 3.21 21.15
N ASN A 439 7.14 4.07 21.50
CA ASN A 439 7.67 5.09 20.61
C ASN A 439 9.20 5.19 20.75
N THR A 440 9.89 5.38 19.65
CA THR A 440 11.37 5.49 19.62
C THR A 440 11.87 6.89 19.90
N GLY A 441 11.03 7.91 19.77
CA GLY A 441 11.43 9.30 19.87
C GLY A 441 12.18 9.84 18.66
N PHE A 442 12.25 9.10 17.54
CA PHE A 442 12.97 9.53 16.32
C PHE A 442 12.17 10.54 15.49
N GLY A 443 10.88 10.71 15.81
CA GLY A 443 10.04 11.73 15.18
C GLY A 443 9.52 11.32 13.81
N HIS A 444 9.06 12.32 13.07
CA HIS A 444 8.40 12.17 11.78
C HIS A 444 9.31 11.65 10.67
N GLY A 445 8.74 10.92 9.71
CA GLY A 445 9.39 10.43 8.49
C GLY A 445 8.43 10.26 7.32
N ASP A 446 8.95 9.86 6.16
CA ASP A 446 8.21 9.80 4.89
C ASP A 446 7.85 8.36 4.46
N ALA A 447 8.66 7.37 4.79
CA ALA A 447 8.53 6.02 4.26
C ALA A 447 8.89 4.96 5.31
N LEU A 448 8.16 3.85 5.32
CA LEU A 448 8.40 2.71 6.19
C LEU A 448 7.95 1.40 5.53
N HIS A 449 8.61 0.29 5.88
CA HIS A 449 8.34 -1.05 5.38
C HIS A 449 8.23 -2.05 6.53
N LEU A 450 7.06 -2.67 6.68
CA LEU A 450 6.78 -3.72 7.67
C LEU A 450 6.74 -5.07 6.96
N THR A 451 7.66 -5.97 7.31
CA THR A 451 7.74 -7.34 6.77
C THR A 451 8.69 -8.18 7.64
N ALA A 452 8.83 -9.48 7.35
CA ALA A 452 9.89 -10.28 7.91
C ALA A 452 11.16 -10.09 7.06
N PHE A 453 12.21 -9.53 7.65
CA PHE A 453 13.48 -9.23 6.96
C PHE A 453 14.44 -10.41 6.92
N PHE A 454 14.30 -11.34 7.85
CA PHE A 454 15.23 -12.45 8.01
C PHE A 454 14.64 -13.73 7.46
N PRO A 455 15.42 -14.53 6.69
CA PRO A 455 14.93 -15.79 6.14
C PRO A 455 14.57 -16.79 7.25
N PRO A 456 13.56 -17.61 7.06
CA PRO A 456 13.12 -18.61 8.02
C PRO A 456 14.11 -19.79 8.03
N THR A 457 15.25 -19.64 8.69
CA THR A 457 16.23 -20.71 8.82
C THR A 457 16.00 -21.53 10.09
N PRO A 458 16.36 -22.83 10.09
CA PRO A 458 16.42 -23.63 11.32
C PRO A 458 17.52 -23.14 12.29
N LEU A 459 18.35 -22.21 11.88
CA LEU A 459 19.52 -21.71 12.59
C LEU A 459 19.29 -20.25 12.97
N SER A 460 19.38 -19.97 14.26
CA SER A 460 19.40 -18.67 14.90
C SER A 460 19.91 -17.53 14.00
N SER A 461 18.99 -16.82 13.35
CA SER A 461 19.29 -15.47 12.88
C SER A 461 19.55 -14.64 14.13
N SER A 462 20.72 -14.07 14.29
CA SER A 462 21.02 -13.14 15.38
C SER A 462 21.55 -11.85 14.79
N VAL A 463 21.11 -10.73 15.35
CA VAL A 463 21.71 -9.41 15.04
C VAL A 463 23.03 -9.24 15.79
N GLY A 464 23.80 -8.21 15.45
CA GLY A 464 25.17 -8.00 15.91
C GLY A 464 25.39 -8.00 17.44
N ASP A 465 24.34 -7.83 18.25
CA ASP A 465 24.37 -7.97 19.72
C ASP A 465 24.06 -9.39 20.21
N GLY A 466 23.84 -10.36 19.30
CA GLY A 466 23.51 -11.75 19.64
C GLY A 466 22.02 -11.99 19.94
N THR A 467 21.15 -11.00 19.73
CA THR A 467 19.70 -11.18 19.91
C THR A 467 19.16 -12.14 18.84
N ALA A 468 18.51 -13.23 19.26
CA ALA A 468 17.87 -14.17 18.34
C ALA A 468 16.60 -13.53 17.73
N ILE A 469 16.43 -13.67 16.42
CA ILE A 469 15.23 -13.27 15.69
C ILE A 469 14.31 -14.49 15.58
N ALA A 470 13.07 -14.34 16.00
CA ALA A 470 12.09 -15.42 15.86
C ALA A 470 11.73 -15.59 14.37
N PRO A 471 11.53 -16.81 13.89
CA PRO A 471 11.07 -17.05 12.52
C PRO A 471 9.77 -16.29 12.24
N ASN A 472 9.71 -15.58 11.10
CA ASN A 472 8.57 -14.76 10.66
C ASN A 472 8.15 -13.65 11.62
N SER A 473 8.98 -13.25 12.59
CA SER A 473 8.75 -12.00 13.33
C SER A 473 8.89 -10.82 12.38
N LEU A 474 8.03 -9.82 12.56
CA LEU A 474 8.04 -8.63 11.71
C LEU A 474 9.06 -7.62 12.23
N GLN A 475 9.74 -6.98 11.29
CA GLN A 475 10.61 -5.83 11.54
C GLN A 475 10.09 -4.63 10.73
N LEU A 476 10.52 -3.45 11.13
CA LEU A 476 10.20 -2.20 10.48
C LEU A 476 11.47 -1.49 10.04
N TRP A 477 11.62 -1.23 8.74
CA TRP A 477 12.60 -0.32 8.18
C TRP A 477 11.98 1.05 7.98
N ASP A 478 12.54 2.09 8.59
CA ASP A 478 11.95 3.44 8.64
C ASP A 478 13.01 4.51 8.37
N CYS A 479 12.59 5.69 7.89
CA CYS A 479 13.46 6.83 7.66
C CYS A 479 12.89 8.12 8.27
N HIS A 480 13.79 9.01 8.74
CA HIS A 480 13.45 10.16 9.59
C HIS A 480 13.90 11.49 9.00
N GLU A 481 13.06 12.53 9.11
CA GLU A 481 13.34 13.88 8.61
C GLU A 481 14.17 14.75 9.57
N ASN A 482 14.40 14.32 10.79
CA ASN A 482 14.94 15.16 11.88
C ASN A 482 16.43 15.53 11.75
N LYS A 483 17.12 15.09 10.69
CA LYS A 483 18.54 15.39 10.41
C LYS A 483 19.50 14.90 11.48
N ARG A 484 19.16 13.83 12.17
CA ARG A 484 19.94 13.20 13.21
C ARG A 484 19.86 11.67 13.16
N ASP A 485 18.63 11.15 13.13
CA ASP A 485 18.37 9.73 13.35
C ASP A 485 18.43 8.88 12.07
N GLY A 486 18.34 9.51 10.89
CA GLY A 486 18.60 8.87 9.60
C GLY A 486 17.60 7.79 9.22
N SER A 487 18.01 6.51 9.29
CA SER A 487 17.15 5.35 9.02
C SER A 487 17.48 4.23 10.01
N ASP A 488 16.47 3.46 10.42
CA ASP A 488 16.67 2.34 11.33
C ASP A 488 15.89 1.08 10.93
N LEU A 489 16.46 -0.08 11.21
CA LEU A 489 15.76 -1.35 11.28
C LEU A 489 15.48 -1.68 12.74
N ARG A 490 14.22 -1.96 13.07
CA ARG A 490 13.81 -2.30 14.43
C ARG A 490 12.86 -3.49 14.47
N ASP A 491 12.85 -4.15 15.60
CA ASP A 491 11.84 -5.13 15.96
C ASP A 491 10.46 -4.44 16.04
N ALA A 492 9.49 -4.88 15.24
CA ALA A 492 8.21 -4.18 15.11
C ALA A 492 7.32 -4.32 16.36
N ARG A 493 7.52 -5.37 17.16
CA ARG A 493 6.78 -5.61 18.40
C ARG A 493 7.22 -4.67 19.52
N THR A 494 8.54 -4.45 19.66
CA THR A 494 9.12 -3.80 20.85
C THR A 494 9.67 -2.41 20.58
N GLY A 495 9.84 -2.03 19.30
CA GLY A 495 10.53 -0.81 18.92
C GLY A 495 12.06 -0.87 19.15
N LYS A 496 12.61 -2.03 19.55
CA LYS A 496 14.06 -2.19 19.76
C LYS A 496 14.78 -2.03 18.43
N VAL A 497 15.65 -1.02 18.34
CA VAL A 497 16.50 -0.80 17.17
C VAL A 497 17.54 -1.92 17.06
N LEU A 498 17.59 -2.57 15.90
CA LEU A 498 18.54 -3.62 15.56
C LEU A 498 19.81 -3.00 14.98
N PHE A 499 19.68 -2.04 14.08
CA PHE A 499 20.76 -1.15 13.67
C PHE A 499 20.20 0.17 13.14
N GLN A 500 21.05 1.20 13.04
CA GLN A 500 20.68 2.54 12.60
C GLN A 500 21.77 3.14 11.72
N ILE A 501 21.37 3.84 10.67
CA ILE A 501 22.23 4.59 9.78
C ILE A 501 21.95 6.07 10.00
N LEU A 502 22.83 6.72 10.77
CA LEU A 502 22.68 8.13 11.13
C LEU A 502 22.85 9.06 9.91
N SER A 503 22.09 10.15 9.89
CA SER A 503 22.15 11.15 8.84
C SER A 503 21.98 12.56 9.38
N ASN A 504 22.80 13.50 8.92
CA ASN A 504 22.62 14.94 9.17
C ASN A 504 21.72 15.62 8.12
N LYS A 505 21.08 14.85 7.27
CA LYS A 505 20.13 15.30 6.25
C LYS A 505 18.75 14.75 6.57
N ASP A 506 17.75 15.39 6.03
CA ASP A 506 16.40 14.90 5.88
C ASP A 506 16.44 13.63 5.00
N VAL A 507 15.92 12.50 5.51
CA VAL A 507 15.86 11.22 4.80
C VAL A 507 14.42 10.98 4.36
N GLY A 508 14.05 11.56 3.23
CA GLY A 508 12.68 11.56 2.73
C GLY A 508 12.25 10.28 2.00
N ARG A 509 13.11 9.25 1.85
CA ARG A 509 12.76 7.96 1.26
C ARG A 509 13.67 6.85 1.73
N CYS A 510 13.09 5.67 1.86
CA CYS A 510 13.80 4.41 2.07
C CYS A 510 13.07 3.27 1.35
N MET A 511 13.78 2.18 1.10
CA MET A 511 13.24 0.94 0.54
C MET A 511 13.86 -0.26 1.23
N ALA A 512 13.13 -1.37 1.22
CA ALA A 512 13.60 -2.68 1.64
C ALA A 512 13.02 -3.76 0.73
N ALA A 513 13.87 -4.65 0.25
CA ALA A 513 13.48 -5.77 -0.59
C ALA A 513 14.64 -6.78 -0.70
N ASP A 514 14.35 -8.04 -0.96
CA ASP A 514 15.36 -8.98 -1.42
C ASP A 514 15.69 -8.70 -2.88
N ILE A 515 16.90 -8.21 -3.15
CA ILE A 515 17.38 -7.83 -4.49
C ILE A 515 18.70 -8.51 -4.88
N ASP A 516 19.41 -9.08 -3.91
CA ASP A 516 20.72 -9.73 -4.13
C ASP A 516 20.74 -11.16 -3.54
N PRO A 517 20.57 -12.21 -4.36
CA PRO A 517 20.50 -13.58 -3.88
C PRO A 517 21.80 -14.09 -3.24
N THR A 518 22.87 -13.30 -3.21
CA THR A 518 24.14 -13.65 -2.57
C THR A 518 24.22 -13.21 -1.10
N ASN A 519 23.27 -12.39 -0.65
CA ASN A 519 23.16 -11.89 0.72
C ASN A 519 21.83 -12.37 1.33
N PRO A 520 21.86 -13.28 2.31
CA PRO A 520 20.62 -13.78 2.91
C PRO A 520 19.84 -12.69 3.65
N GLY A 521 18.54 -12.61 3.39
CA GLY A 521 17.64 -11.62 3.95
C GLY A 521 17.41 -10.42 3.02
N LEU A 522 16.56 -9.49 3.44
CA LEU A 522 16.23 -8.33 2.62
C LEU A 522 17.34 -7.29 2.68
N GLU A 523 17.65 -6.69 1.53
CA GLU A 523 18.46 -5.50 1.47
C GLU A 523 17.66 -4.25 1.82
N MET A 524 18.39 -3.25 2.34
CA MET A 524 17.82 -1.95 2.72
C MET A 524 18.68 -0.81 2.19
N TRP A 525 18.00 0.25 1.76
CA TRP A 525 18.65 1.50 1.35
C TRP A 525 17.75 2.70 1.62
N SER A 526 18.36 3.86 1.73
CA SER A 526 17.67 5.13 1.93
C SER A 526 18.36 6.25 1.19
N SER A 527 17.73 7.43 1.10
CA SER A 527 18.35 8.62 0.48
C SER A 527 19.65 9.07 1.18
N ALA A 528 19.99 8.49 2.31
CA ALA A 528 21.18 8.82 3.11
C ALA A 528 22.02 7.61 3.54
N SER A 529 21.67 6.37 3.18
CA SER A 529 22.37 5.17 3.63
C SER A 529 23.82 5.02 3.13
N GLY A 530 24.21 5.77 2.11
CA GLY A 530 25.54 5.63 1.52
C GLY A 530 25.74 4.37 0.68
N GLY A 531 24.63 3.67 0.33
CA GLY A 531 24.63 2.44 -0.46
C GLY A 531 23.53 1.49 0.00
N ILE A 532 23.66 0.23 -0.42
CA ILE A 532 22.77 -0.87 -0.06
C ILE A 532 23.34 -1.58 1.16
N CYS A 533 22.49 -1.86 2.16
CA CYS A 533 22.88 -2.60 3.37
C CYS A 533 22.14 -3.94 3.44
N ASN A 534 22.80 -4.94 4.03
CA ASN A 534 22.17 -6.22 4.39
C ASN A 534 21.42 -6.14 5.74
N VAL A 535 20.78 -7.22 6.16
CA VAL A 535 20.03 -7.30 7.43
C VAL A 535 20.88 -7.15 8.70
N GLN A 536 22.20 -7.19 8.59
CA GLN A 536 23.16 -6.92 9.68
C GLN A 536 23.57 -5.44 9.73
N GLY A 537 23.13 -4.61 8.79
CA GLY A 537 23.52 -3.21 8.66
C GLY A 537 24.87 -3.00 7.98
N GLU A 538 25.44 -4.03 7.37
CA GLU A 538 26.70 -3.95 6.63
C GLU A 538 26.42 -3.42 5.21
N VAL A 539 27.23 -2.45 4.77
CA VAL A 539 27.11 -1.91 3.40
C VAL A 539 27.71 -2.89 2.40
N ILE A 540 26.85 -3.51 1.59
CA ILE A 540 27.23 -4.51 0.57
C ILE A 540 27.59 -3.84 -0.77
N ASP A 541 26.97 -2.71 -1.10
CA ASP A 541 27.32 -1.90 -2.26
C ASP A 541 27.22 -0.40 -1.95
N SER A 542 28.37 0.25 -1.71
CA SER A 542 28.45 1.69 -1.43
C SER A 542 28.34 2.57 -2.68
N THR A 543 28.42 1.99 -3.87
CA THR A 543 28.43 2.72 -5.13
C THR A 543 27.10 2.64 -5.89
N ALA A 544 26.24 1.71 -5.52
CA ALA A 544 24.93 1.56 -6.14
C ALA A 544 24.12 2.87 -6.08
N ARG A 545 23.49 3.19 -7.19
CA ARG A 545 22.51 4.28 -7.31
C ARG A 545 21.27 3.67 -7.91
N ILE A 546 20.41 3.14 -7.07
CA ILE A 546 19.22 2.40 -7.44
C ILE A 546 17.97 3.19 -7.08
N PRO A 547 16.85 2.92 -7.75
CA PRO A 547 15.54 3.51 -7.44
C PRO A 547 15.17 3.33 -5.95
N ILE A 548 14.39 4.28 -5.43
CA ILE A 548 14.09 4.36 -4.00
C ILE A 548 12.58 4.59 -3.73
N ASN A 549 11.80 4.82 -4.78
CA ASN A 549 10.41 5.21 -4.59
C ASN A 549 9.48 4.01 -4.42
N PHE A 550 9.67 2.92 -5.18
CA PHE A 550 8.74 1.81 -5.17
C PHE A 550 9.42 0.46 -5.51
N GLY A 551 8.82 -0.65 -5.09
CA GLY A 551 9.23 -2.01 -5.43
C GLY A 551 8.06 -2.83 -5.97
N ILE A 552 8.36 -3.86 -6.78
CA ILE A 552 7.37 -4.70 -7.46
C ILE A 552 7.91 -6.12 -7.62
N TRP A 553 7.09 -7.15 -7.49
CA TRP A 553 7.40 -8.50 -7.96
C TRP A 553 6.94 -8.65 -9.41
N TRP A 554 7.86 -8.48 -10.35
CA TRP A 554 7.55 -8.38 -11.77
C TRP A 554 8.05 -9.54 -12.60
N ASP A 555 9.30 -9.94 -12.45
CA ASP A 555 9.85 -11.03 -13.24
C ASP A 555 9.49 -12.42 -12.70
N GLY A 556 10.12 -13.46 -13.14
CA GLY A 556 9.71 -14.82 -12.81
C GLY A 556 10.41 -15.43 -11.60
N ASP A 557 11.30 -14.71 -10.92
CA ASP A 557 12.04 -15.19 -9.75
C ASP A 557 11.47 -14.65 -8.43
N LEU A 558 12.16 -14.82 -7.30
CA LEU A 558 11.67 -14.43 -5.97
C LEU A 558 12.27 -13.10 -5.51
N LEU A 559 13.16 -12.49 -6.29
CA LEU A 559 13.71 -11.17 -6.00
C LEU A 559 12.69 -10.09 -6.36
N ARG A 560 12.88 -8.91 -5.79
CA ARG A 560 12.00 -7.79 -6.04
C ARG A 560 12.67 -6.77 -6.96
N GLU A 561 11.94 -6.31 -7.97
CA GLU A 561 12.33 -5.26 -8.90
C GLU A 561 11.99 -3.88 -8.34
N PHE A 562 12.60 -2.85 -8.94
CA PHE A 562 12.28 -1.45 -8.69
C PHE A 562 11.23 -0.95 -9.68
N LEU A 563 10.25 -0.22 -9.17
CA LEU A 563 9.32 0.56 -9.98
C LEU A 563 9.56 2.04 -9.66
N ASP A 564 10.08 2.77 -10.63
CA ASP A 564 10.33 4.21 -10.44
C ASP A 564 10.04 4.96 -11.74
N HIS A 565 9.23 6.01 -11.65
CA HIS A 565 8.69 6.66 -12.82
C HIS A 565 8.04 5.62 -13.75
N GLU A 566 8.21 5.74 -15.06
CA GLU A 566 7.63 4.85 -16.06
C GLU A 566 8.42 3.53 -16.27
N THR A 567 9.27 3.12 -15.30
CA THR A 567 10.25 2.04 -15.55
C THR A 567 10.19 1.00 -14.44
N VAL A 568 10.17 -0.29 -14.82
CA VAL A 568 10.56 -1.40 -13.97
C VAL A 568 11.99 -1.79 -14.29
N SER A 569 12.83 -1.91 -13.26
CA SER A 569 14.23 -2.29 -13.41
C SER A 569 14.69 -3.26 -12.32
N LYS A 570 15.66 -4.10 -12.63
CA LYS A 570 16.23 -5.12 -11.75
C LYS A 570 17.62 -4.76 -11.30
N TYR A 571 17.94 -5.02 -10.03
CA TYR A 571 19.29 -4.86 -9.50
C TYR A 571 20.28 -5.84 -10.16
N ILE A 572 21.50 -5.36 -10.40
CA ILE A 572 22.61 -6.15 -10.92
C ILE A 572 23.72 -6.15 -9.88
N PRO A 573 23.90 -7.25 -9.11
CA PRO A 573 24.95 -7.37 -8.13
C PRO A 573 26.34 -7.25 -8.76
N LYS A 574 27.28 -6.58 -8.08
CA LYS A 574 28.68 -6.47 -8.54
C LYS A 574 29.32 -7.83 -8.79
N SER A 575 28.95 -8.84 -8.02
CA SER A 575 29.45 -10.20 -8.15
C SER A 575 29.10 -10.85 -9.49
N SER A 576 28.02 -10.41 -10.12
CA SER A 576 27.56 -10.91 -11.42
C SER A 576 28.15 -10.14 -12.61
N MET A 577 28.81 -9.00 -12.35
CA MET A 577 29.45 -8.21 -13.41
C MET A 577 30.75 -8.85 -13.89
N SER A 578 30.86 -9.04 -15.22
CA SER A 578 32.14 -9.48 -15.81
C SER A 578 33.26 -8.49 -15.49
N PRO A 579 34.52 -8.94 -15.26
CA PRO A 579 35.66 -8.06 -15.05
C PRO A 579 35.89 -7.00 -16.14
N ASN A 580 35.28 -7.18 -17.31
CA ASN A 580 35.35 -6.24 -18.46
C ASN A 580 34.16 -5.27 -18.51
N TYR A 581 33.29 -5.31 -17.52
CA TYR A 581 32.12 -4.43 -17.46
C TYR A 581 32.58 -2.97 -17.22
N GLY A 582 32.08 -2.07 -18.03
CA GLY A 582 32.47 -0.65 -17.98
C GLY A 582 33.59 -0.25 -18.97
N ASN A 583 34.05 -1.15 -19.83
CA ASN A 583 34.94 -0.80 -20.91
C ASN A 583 34.11 -0.52 -22.19
N PRO A 584 34.02 0.74 -22.69
CA PRO A 584 33.15 1.10 -23.79
C PRO A 584 33.45 0.44 -25.15
N SER A 585 34.43 -0.47 -25.20
CA SER A 585 34.82 -1.18 -26.41
C SER A 585 34.20 -2.59 -26.58
N ASN A 586 33.46 -3.10 -25.59
CA ASN A 586 32.82 -4.42 -25.65
C ASN A 586 31.29 -4.28 -25.70
N THR A 587 30.77 -4.09 -26.93
CA THR A 587 29.34 -4.19 -27.23
C THR A 587 28.99 -5.64 -27.59
N GLU A 588 29.07 -6.58 -26.66
CA GLU A 588 28.29 -7.80 -26.76
C GLU A 588 26.96 -7.52 -26.01
N SER A 589 25.90 -7.36 -26.80
CA SER A 589 24.53 -7.15 -26.29
C SER A 589 24.05 -8.45 -25.65
N GLU A 590 23.98 -8.49 -24.31
CA GLU A 590 23.12 -9.45 -23.65
C GLU A 590 21.67 -9.09 -23.98
N GLU A 591 20.94 -10.00 -24.63
CA GLU A 591 19.54 -9.81 -24.97
C GLU A 591 18.70 -9.79 -23.67
N SER A 592 17.87 -8.77 -23.50
CA SER A 592 16.87 -8.75 -22.46
C SER A 592 15.89 -9.91 -22.65
N LEU A 593 15.28 -10.38 -21.58
CA LEU A 593 14.22 -11.40 -21.61
C LEU A 593 13.01 -10.99 -22.47
N THR A 594 12.90 -9.72 -22.82
CA THR A 594 11.88 -9.15 -23.72
C THR A 594 12.39 -8.91 -25.16
N GLY A 595 13.67 -9.26 -25.46
CA GLY A 595 14.28 -9.03 -26.77
C GLY A 595 14.74 -7.57 -27.03
N THR A 596 14.63 -6.68 -26.03
CA THR A 596 15.24 -5.35 -26.08
C THR A 596 16.63 -5.37 -25.44
N PRO A 597 17.67 -4.76 -26.06
CA PRO A 597 18.99 -4.66 -25.44
C PRO A 597 18.92 -3.92 -24.10
N PHE A 598 19.63 -4.40 -23.07
CA PHE A 598 19.79 -3.68 -21.81
C PHE A 598 20.48 -2.34 -22.05
N ASP A 599 19.87 -1.24 -21.59
CA ASP A 599 20.50 0.08 -21.64
C ASP A 599 21.28 0.34 -20.34
N PHE A 600 22.58 0.08 -20.40
CA PHE A 600 23.51 0.33 -19.28
C PHE A 600 24.08 1.76 -19.27
N SER A 601 23.61 2.65 -20.15
CA SER A 601 24.24 3.96 -20.36
C SER A 601 24.12 4.90 -19.17
N ASN A 602 23.18 4.68 -18.24
CA ASN A 602 22.85 5.61 -17.16
C ASN A 602 23.00 5.05 -15.74
N SER A 603 23.17 3.74 -15.56
CA SER A 603 23.38 3.13 -14.24
C SER A 603 24.18 1.82 -14.35
N HIS A 604 25.12 1.65 -13.44
CA HIS A 604 25.93 0.42 -13.35
C HIS A 604 25.38 -0.55 -12.27
N ALA A 605 24.19 -0.32 -11.74
CA ALA A 605 23.65 -1.10 -10.64
C ALA A 605 22.24 -1.69 -10.91
N HIS A 606 21.59 -1.32 -12.01
CA HIS A 606 20.30 -1.91 -12.39
C HIS A 606 20.07 -1.84 -13.90
N ALA A 607 19.22 -2.74 -14.41
CA ALA A 607 18.82 -2.82 -15.82
C ALA A 607 17.30 -2.71 -15.96
N ASN A 608 16.85 -2.00 -17.00
CA ASN A 608 15.43 -1.84 -17.28
C ASN A 608 14.83 -3.15 -17.85
N LEU A 609 13.70 -3.56 -17.31
CA LEU A 609 12.89 -4.69 -17.78
C LEU A 609 11.77 -4.20 -18.71
N ILE A 610 11.13 -3.08 -18.37
CA ILE A 610 10.05 -2.47 -19.16
C ILE A 610 9.99 -0.96 -18.92
N ILE A 611 9.57 -0.23 -19.97
CA ILE A 611 9.22 1.19 -19.89
C ILE A 611 7.75 1.33 -20.29
N PHE A 612 6.94 1.98 -19.45
CA PHE A 612 5.50 2.19 -19.68
C PHE A 612 5.24 3.40 -20.58
N GLU A 613 5.46 3.21 -21.87
CA GLU A 613 5.39 4.29 -22.87
C GLU A 613 4.00 4.96 -22.92
N GLY A 614 3.99 6.29 -22.98
CA GLY A 614 2.78 7.11 -23.07
C GLY A 614 1.95 7.16 -21.78
N CYS A 615 2.49 6.65 -20.68
CA CYS A 615 1.91 6.73 -19.36
C CYS A 615 2.46 7.91 -18.56
N ALA A 616 1.85 8.19 -17.43
CA ALA A 616 2.30 9.20 -16.48
C ALA A 616 2.00 8.75 -15.05
N PHE A 617 2.94 9.04 -14.16
CA PHE A 617 2.90 8.65 -12.76
C PHE A 617 2.47 9.83 -11.89
N ASN A 618 2.01 9.54 -10.66
CA ASN A 618 1.37 10.51 -9.78
C ASN A 618 2.34 11.10 -8.74
N ASN A 619 1.90 12.10 -7.99
CA ASN A 619 2.56 12.66 -6.81
C ASN A 619 3.96 13.25 -7.06
N GLY A 620 4.22 13.82 -8.26
CA GLY A 620 5.43 14.56 -8.58
C GLY A 620 6.71 13.73 -8.42
N THR A 621 7.64 14.17 -7.58
CA THR A 621 8.92 13.49 -7.36
C THR A 621 8.81 12.11 -6.72
N LYS A 622 7.66 11.76 -6.14
CA LYS A 622 7.40 10.41 -5.60
C LYS A 622 7.10 9.40 -6.71
N SER A 623 6.57 9.89 -7.83
CA SER A 623 6.37 9.14 -9.06
C SER A 623 5.66 7.80 -8.87
N ASN A 624 4.56 7.81 -8.12
CA ASN A 624 3.80 6.62 -7.79
C ASN A 624 2.88 6.18 -8.95
N PRO A 625 2.66 4.88 -9.17
CA PRO A 625 1.55 4.41 -9.99
C PRO A 625 0.21 4.79 -9.37
N ALA A 626 -0.89 4.60 -10.09
CA ALA A 626 -2.23 4.69 -9.47
C ALA A 626 -2.44 3.56 -8.46
N LEU A 627 -1.93 2.35 -8.79
CA LEU A 627 -1.90 1.17 -7.93
C LEU A 627 -0.80 0.22 -8.42
N CYS A 628 -0.14 -0.49 -7.51
CA CYS A 628 0.72 -1.62 -7.83
C CYS A 628 0.47 -2.74 -6.83
N ALA A 629 -0.11 -3.86 -7.30
CA ALA A 629 -0.42 -5.02 -6.46
C ALA A 629 -0.80 -6.24 -7.33
N ASP A 630 -0.80 -7.44 -6.72
CA ASP A 630 -1.37 -8.68 -7.25
C ASP A 630 -2.90 -8.56 -7.32
N VAL A 631 -3.44 -8.01 -8.41
CA VAL A 631 -4.89 -7.78 -8.57
C VAL A 631 -5.53 -8.68 -9.63
N LEU A 632 -4.73 -9.30 -10.51
CA LEU A 632 -5.17 -10.24 -11.53
C LEU A 632 -4.11 -11.31 -11.78
N GLY A 633 -4.49 -12.40 -12.41
CA GLY A 633 -3.52 -13.39 -12.89
C GLY A 633 -2.88 -14.21 -11.78
N ASP A 634 -1.58 -14.37 -11.84
CA ASP A 634 -0.82 -15.15 -10.86
C ASP A 634 -0.40 -14.28 -9.65
N TRP A 635 0.53 -14.72 -8.84
CA TRP A 635 0.97 -14.05 -7.60
C TRP A 635 1.80 -12.76 -7.82
N ARG A 636 2.20 -12.46 -9.07
CA ARG A 636 3.00 -11.29 -9.38
C ARG A 636 2.13 -10.04 -9.46
N GLU A 637 2.77 -8.89 -9.29
CA GLU A 637 2.06 -7.62 -9.16
C GLU A 637 1.82 -6.96 -10.53
N GLU A 638 0.65 -6.39 -10.69
CA GLU A 638 0.27 -5.53 -11.81
C GLU A 638 0.57 -4.06 -11.52
N VAL A 639 0.76 -3.28 -12.57
CA VAL A 639 0.92 -1.83 -12.49
C VAL A 639 -0.27 -1.13 -13.17
N LEU A 640 -1.11 -0.49 -12.38
CA LEU A 640 -2.16 0.38 -12.87
C LEU A 640 -1.63 1.82 -12.94
N THR A 641 -1.64 2.41 -14.14
CA THR A 641 -1.17 3.78 -14.36
C THR A 641 -2.05 4.50 -15.36
N ARG A 642 -2.06 5.84 -15.32
CA ARG A 642 -2.82 6.66 -16.26
C ARG A 642 -2.03 6.91 -17.55
N THR A 643 -2.74 7.13 -18.64
CA THR A 643 -2.14 7.68 -19.85
C THR A 643 -1.87 9.18 -19.69
N ALA A 644 -0.88 9.69 -20.43
CA ALA A 644 -0.49 11.10 -20.37
C ALA A 644 -1.64 12.07 -20.78
N ASP A 645 -2.59 11.61 -21.57
CA ASP A 645 -3.78 12.36 -21.99
C ASP A 645 -4.98 12.25 -21.02
N ASN A 646 -4.83 11.46 -19.92
CA ASN A 646 -5.84 11.22 -18.89
C ASN A 646 -7.13 10.54 -19.39
N ARG A 647 -7.09 9.83 -20.51
CA ARG A 647 -8.26 9.20 -21.12
C ARG A 647 -8.38 7.71 -20.88
N HIS A 648 -7.31 7.08 -20.36
CA HIS A 648 -7.30 5.67 -20.02
C HIS A 648 -6.52 5.44 -18.71
N LEU A 649 -6.88 4.37 -18.02
CA LEU A 649 -5.96 3.64 -17.17
C LEU A 649 -5.39 2.48 -17.98
N ARG A 650 -4.13 2.15 -17.76
CA ARG A 650 -3.49 0.96 -18.29
C ARG A 650 -3.07 0.05 -17.16
N LEU A 651 -3.53 -1.18 -17.22
CA LEU A 651 -3.11 -2.22 -16.29
C LEU A 651 -2.10 -3.11 -17.00
N TYR A 652 -0.83 -2.97 -16.63
CA TYR A 652 0.27 -3.77 -17.15
C TYR A 652 0.40 -5.05 -16.34
N ILE A 653 0.54 -6.17 -17.06
CA ILE A 653 0.65 -7.51 -16.52
C ILE A 653 1.92 -8.15 -17.08
N THR A 654 2.74 -8.76 -16.26
CA THR A 654 4.01 -9.34 -16.73
C THR A 654 3.79 -10.59 -17.57
N PRO A 655 4.37 -10.68 -18.80
CA PRO A 655 4.36 -11.90 -19.61
C PRO A 655 5.53 -12.83 -19.32
N ILE A 656 6.44 -12.47 -18.42
CA ILE A 656 7.65 -13.25 -18.14
C ILE A 656 7.27 -14.58 -17.51
N PRO A 657 7.77 -15.72 -18.00
CA PRO A 657 7.47 -17.01 -17.41
C PRO A 657 8.02 -17.15 -15.99
N THR A 658 7.25 -17.79 -15.11
CA THR A 658 7.72 -18.18 -13.78
C THR A 658 7.63 -19.69 -13.61
N LYS A 659 8.48 -20.24 -12.74
CA LYS A 659 8.42 -21.65 -12.30
C LYS A 659 7.66 -21.83 -10.99
N TYR A 660 7.31 -20.72 -10.34
CA TYR A 660 6.71 -20.71 -9.01
C TYR A 660 5.19 -20.66 -9.08
N ARG A 661 4.56 -21.27 -8.08
CA ARG A 661 3.12 -21.26 -7.87
C ARG A 661 2.85 -20.93 -6.40
N PHE A 662 2.37 -19.74 -6.14
CA PHE A 662 1.95 -19.27 -4.83
C PHE A 662 0.46 -18.94 -4.82
N HIS A 663 -0.14 -18.93 -3.65
CA HIS A 663 -1.45 -18.33 -3.47
C HIS A 663 -1.37 -16.85 -3.82
N THR A 664 -2.48 -16.28 -4.28
CA THR A 664 -2.56 -14.82 -4.46
C THR A 664 -2.22 -14.10 -3.17
N PHE A 665 -1.39 -13.07 -3.25
CA PHE A 665 -1.01 -12.26 -2.10
C PHE A 665 -2.19 -11.51 -1.49
N LEU A 666 -3.29 -11.31 -2.24
CA LEU A 666 -4.52 -10.72 -1.71
C LEU A 666 -5.12 -11.46 -0.52
N SER A 667 -4.81 -12.75 -0.37
CA SER A 667 -5.26 -13.55 0.79
C SER A 667 -4.42 -13.32 2.05
N GLU A 668 -3.29 -12.61 1.94
CA GLU A 668 -2.38 -12.37 3.04
C GLU A 668 -2.70 -11.01 3.70
N PRO A 669 -2.95 -10.96 5.03
CA PRO A 669 -3.44 -9.76 5.70
C PRO A 669 -2.57 -8.51 5.50
N VAL A 670 -1.26 -8.59 5.81
CA VAL A 670 -0.35 -7.44 5.69
C VAL A 670 -0.29 -6.92 4.25
N TYR A 671 -0.32 -7.83 3.28
CA TYR A 671 -0.35 -7.46 1.86
C TYR A 671 -1.66 -6.75 1.50
N ARG A 672 -2.80 -7.32 1.91
CA ARG A 672 -4.12 -6.75 1.64
C ARG A 672 -4.27 -5.36 2.27
N HIS A 673 -3.82 -5.18 3.51
CA HIS A 673 -3.79 -3.87 4.17
C HIS A 673 -2.90 -2.88 3.42
N SER A 674 -1.72 -3.32 2.97
CA SER A 674 -0.80 -2.48 2.17
C SER A 674 -1.43 -2.00 0.87
N LEU A 675 -2.21 -2.86 0.18
CA LEU A 675 -2.94 -2.49 -1.04
C LEU A 675 -3.97 -1.39 -0.76
N VAL A 676 -4.81 -1.58 0.27
CA VAL A 676 -5.85 -0.60 0.66
C VAL A 676 -5.25 0.77 0.92
N MET A 677 -4.01 0.84 1.39
CA MET A 677 -3.34 2.08 1.80
C MET A 677 -2.61 2.80 0.66
N GLN A 678 -2.59 2.30 -0.57
CA GLN A 678 -1.84 2.94 -1.67
C GLN A 678 -2.44 4.28 -2.15
N ASN A 679 -3.44 4.81 -1.49
CA ASN A 679 -4.05 6.11 -1.81
C ASN A 679 -3.80 7.20 -0.75
N VAL A 680 -2.81 7.04 0.12
CA VAL A 680 -2.54 7.93 1.26
C VAL A 680 -1.50 9.03 0.98
N GLY A 681 -1.32 9.43 -0.25
CA GLY A 681 -0.48 10.58 -0.61
C GLY A 681 0.97 10.22 -0.92
N TYR A 682 1.73 9.71 0.04
CA TYR A 682 3.07 9.17 -0.19
C TYR A 682 2.99 7.64 -0.30
N ASN A 683 2.42 7.15 -1.39
CA ASN A 683 2.24 5.72 -1.61
C ASN A 683 3.54 4.95 -1.46
N GLN A 684 3.45 3.78 -0.84
CA GLN A 684 4.53 2.84 -0.63
C GLN A 684 4.17 1.50 -1.28
N PRO A 685 5.14 0.69 -1.70
CA PRO A 685 4.87 -0.65 -2.23
C PRO A 685 4.16 -1.53 -1.18
N THR A 686 3.46 -2.54 -1.65
CA THR A 686 2.93 -3.61 -0.82
C THR A 686 4.04 -4.30 -0.06
N ASN A 687 3.71 -4.92 1.07
CA ASN A 687 4.59 -5.82 1.81
C ASN A 687 3.80 -7.05 2.23
N VAL A 688 4.47 -8.18 2.41
CA VAL A 688 3.89 -9.42 2.96
C VAL A 688 4.27 -9.57 4.43
N GLY A 689 3.43 -10.22 5.23
CA GLY A 689 3.66 -10.48 6.65
C GLY A 689 4.60 -11.65 6.95
N PHE A 690 5.41 -12.06 5.98
CA PHE A 690 6.36 -13.17 6.09
C PHE A 690 7.58 -12.89 5.20
N TYR A 691 8.66 -13.65 5.41
CA TYR A 691 9.83 -13.56 4.54
C TYR A 691 9.51 -14.07 3.13
N PHE A 692 9.77 -13.25 2.12
CA PHE A 692 9.64 -13.63 0.72
C PHE A 692 10.89 -13.19 -0.05
N GLY A 693 11.70 -14.17 -0.46
CA GLY A 693 12.98 -13.92 -1.09
C GLY A 693 13.66 -15.19 -1.61
N ALA A 694 14.87 -15.05 -2.11
CA ALA A 694 15.64 -16.07 -2.81
C ALA A 694 15.90 -17.33 -1.96
N GLU A 695 16.05 -17.20 -0.65
CA GLU A 695 16.32 -18.31 0.26
C GLU A 695 15.16 -19.30 0.41
N LEU A 696 13.96 -18.94 -0.03
CA LEU A 696 12.83 -19.87 -0.13
C LEU A 696 13.11 -20.96 -1.18
N GLU A 697 13.94 -20.66 -2.19
CA GLU A 697 14.34 -21.65 -3.18
C GLU A 697 15.30 -22.68 -2.56
N GLY A 698 14.92 -23.96 -2.60
CA GLY A 698 15.74 -25.04 -2.05
C GLY A 698 15.70 -25.19 -0.52
N SER A 699 15.03 -24.32 0.22
CA SER A 699 14.89 -24.41 1.69
C SER A 699 14.15 -25.67 2.15
N GLY A 700 13.43 -26.37 1.26
CA GLY A 700 12.51 -27.46 1.62
C GLY A 700 11.23 -26.99 2.31
N LEU A 701 11.07 -25.70 2.49
CA LEU A 701 9.86 -25.07 2.99
C LEU A 701 8.81 -25.10 1.88
N LEU A 702 7.65 -25.66 2.18
CA LEU A 702 6.50 -25.63 1.30
C LEU A 702 5.58 -24.50 1.78
N PHE A 703 5.26 -23.62 0.88
CA PHE A 703 4.24 -22.62 1.09
C PHE A 703 2.87 -23.33 1.23
N ARG A 704 2.31 -23.32 2.43
CA ARG A 704 0.98 -23.87 2.70
C ARG A 704 0.16 -22.80 3.40
N GLY A 705 -0.68 -22.12 2.63
CA GLY A 705 -1.62 -21.15 3.20
C GLY A 705 -0.92 -20.15 4.11
N TRP A 706 0.14 -19.48 3.62
CA TRP A 706 0.95 -18.52 4.36
C TRP A 706 1.63 -19.05 5.65
N GLN A 707 1.66 -20.37 5.80
CA GLN A 707 2.39 -21.03 6.88
C GLN A 707 3.55 -21.84 6.28
N PHE A 708 4.76 -21.57 6.74
CA PHE A 708 5.90 -22.38 6.40
C PHE A 708 5.82 -23.74 7.11
N SER A 709 5.82 -24.82 6.37
CA SER A 709 5.98 -26.16 6.94
C SER A 709 7.19 -26.85 6.33
N THR A 710 8.00 -27.49 7.17
CA THR A 710 9.06 -28.38 6.67
C THR A 710 8.44 -29.57 5.97
N LYS A 711 8.97 -29.99 4.82
CA LYS A 711 8.66 -31.31 4.24
C LYS A 711 8.97 -32.37 5.29
N LYS A 712 7.98 -33.16 5.69
CA LYS A 712 8.21 -34.44 6.38
C LYS A 712 8.60 -35.50 5.39
#